data_70c6103e393b7f52fbd3d30ae7d066f6
#
_entry.id   70c6103e393b7f52fbd3d30ae7d066f6
#
_cell.length_a   1.000
_cell.length_b   1.000
_cell.length_c   1.000
_cell.angle_alpha   90.00
_cell.angle_beta   90.00
_cell.angle_gamma   90.00
#
_symmetry.space_group_name_H-M   'P 1'
#
loop_
_entity.id
_entity.type
_entity.pdbx_description
1 polymer ?
#
loop_
_entity_poly.entity_id
_entity_poly.type
_entity_poly.pdbx_seq_one_letter_code
_entity_poly.pdbx_strand_id
1 'polypeptide(L)'
;MRQDIILKPWQIELTTNSTNDNFEESTFFTGNGRMGIRGYLPFWQEKRTFETGLFVAGIFGEIKPGITDFVNLPTPVWGNIECDGHPITLSSPVSSTLDMKTGVRSQSFLAKSGESTLNIEHHVFCSMSDPSLLVQRLSFSASRTSNISVHAGIHTACCNCPVPDDQVKENHETIKLAEPAQHDMCKDSVDCTFSILGTGLIVREQMFFHTSFSDSEDYISDDSLGKQWHGILQSGQKLVLEITTRITTSRDIDPLIGSNEISDTYDELFAKSSLAWTSRWSESDIEIDGAPDDQSAVRYNIFQLITSCSARDSSVSIGARGLTHTRYKGCYFWDTDLFMLSFFLYTHPEAAKSLMEYRVRTLPQAKENAKKMNNAGARYPWMTSFDGSEQCESWDIGASELHITADIPFAMQQYFDATGDENFHLQAMEVYIETARFWYSRCIIHPDGSADLMFCKGPDEYCGITNNNLFTNCMVKFNLDLAIKAALRLREAYPNRYSKLSLCDEEVLAWHSLRDNLKECRDPQTGRYLPDETFTRLEPVDIKTLKTDDGASYHHVCFDRLQRYQVIKQADTLLLMSRLPKKFTLEERLNAWEDFEPCCLHDSTLSFASHALFAAQNGLQEAAEKYFKKALYLDLHEIMNNTGKEGLHLACLGETWSSIFFGFLGATFDGDTPVFSPVLPSGWKALRMNFYWRGESYRLMVFEGRYSISRI
;
A
#
# COMPACT_ATOMS: atom_id res chain seq x y z
N MET A 1 -6.22 -21.08 -5.81
CA MET A 1 -6.14 -19.93 -6.76
C MET A 1 -7.52 -19.73 -7.39
N ARG A 2 -8.10 -18.56 -7.23
CA ARG A 2 -9.37 -18.19 -7.88
C ARG A 2 -9.12 -17.83 -9.33
N GLN A 3 -10.09 -18.15 -10.22
CA GLN A 3 -10.03 -17.84 -11.65
C GLN A 3 -11.40 -17.37 -12.14
N ASP A 4 -12.25 -16.91 -11.24
CA ASP A 4 -13.61 -16.47 -11.49
C ASP A 4 -13.72 -14.98 -11.80
N ILE A 5 -12.64 -14.22 -11.68
CA ILE A 5 -12.56 -12.82 -12.13
C ILE A 5 -12.40 -12.78 -13.65
N ILE A 6 -13.28 -12.03 -14.30
CA ILE A 6 -13.20 -11.74 -15.74
C ILE A 6 -12.42 -10.44 -15.91
N LEU A 7 -11.34 -10.51 -16.68
CA LEU A 7 -10.47 -9.38 -17.00
C LEU A 7 -10.89 -8.74 -18.33
N LYS A 8 -11.12 -7.43 -18.31
CA LYS A 8 -11.38 -6.59 -19.50
C LYS A 8 -10.38 -5.43 -19.51
N PRO A 9 -10.13 -4.76 -20.63
CA PRO A 9 -9.06 -3.76 -20.73
C PRO A 9 -9.04 -2.68 -19.65
N TRP A 10 -10.21 -2.31 -19.10
CA TRP A 10 -10.36 -1.31 -18.06
C TRP A 10 -11.25 -1.73 -16.90
N GLN A 11 -11.68 -2.97 -16.86
CA GLN A 11 -12.63 -3.46 -15.87
C GLN A 11 -12.24 -4.85 -15.39
N ILE A 12 -12.55 -5.11 -14.13
CA ILE A 12 -12.64 -6.47 -13.60
C ILE A 12 -14.09 -6.75 -13.23
N GLU A 13 -14.54 -7.97 -13.48
CA GLU A 13 -15.91 -8.42 -13.20
C GLU A 13 -15.89 -9.72 -12.41
N LEU A 14 -16.85 -9.85 -11.52
CA LEU A 14 -17.10 -11.07 -10.74
C LEU A 14 -18.60 -11.28 -10.63
N THR A 15 -19.04 -12.55 -10.72
CA THR A 15 -20.41 -12.93 -10.42
C THR A 15 -20.42 -13.98 -9.33
N THR A 16 -21.06 -13.69 -8.19
CA THR A 16 -21.06 -14.54 -6.99
C THR A 16 -22.46 -14.72 -6.43
N ASN A 17 -22.72 -15.87 -5.80
CA ASN A 17 -23.92 -16.11 -5.00
C ASN A 17 -23.74 -15.72 -3.52
N SER A 18 -22.52 -15.33 -3.12
CA SER A 18 -22.21 -14.88 -1.77
C SER A 18 -22.61 -13.43 -1.57
N THR A 19 -23.17 -13.12 -0.43
CA THR A 19 -23.42 -11.75 0.03
C THR A 19 -22.31 -11.22 0.93
N ASN A 20 -21.31 -12.07 1.21
CA ASN A 20 -20.26 -11.84 2.18
C ASN A 20 -18.96 -12.52 1.73
N ASP A 21 -18.35 -12.02 0.64
CA ASP A 21 -17.10 -12.54 0.09
C ASP A 21 -15.98 -11.54 0.37
N ASN A 22 -15.18 -11.79 1.40
CA ASN A 22 -14.06 -10.92 1.80
C ASN A 22 -13.05 -10.71 0.66
N PHE A 23 -12.90 -11.68 -0.24
CA PHE A 23 -12.05 -11.54 -1.43
C PHE A 23 -12.63 -10.49 -2.40
N GLU A 24 -13.94 -10.58 -2.72
CA GLU A 24 -14.62 -9.57 -3.52
C GLU A 24 -14.47 -8.18 -2.88
N GLU A 25 -14.70 -8.09 -1.57
CA GLU A 25 -14.62 -6.83 -0.84
C GLU A 25 -13.24 -6.17 -0.94
N SER A 26 -12.16 -6.95 -0.84
CA SER A 26 -10.80 -6.44 -0.98
C SER A 26 -10.45 -6.12 -2.44
N THR A 27 -10.80 -7.00 -3.37
CA THR A 27 -10.40 -6.90 -4.79
C THR A 27 -11.18 -5.81 -5.53
N PHE A 28 -12.45 -5.61 -5.18
CA PHE A 28 -13.31 -4.55 -5.74
C PHE A 28 -13.31 -3.26 -4.89
N PHE A 29 -12.25 -3.05 -4.12
CA PHE A 29 -12.00 -1.81 -3.42
C PHE A 29 -11.93 -0.63 -4.40
N THR A 30 -12.50 0.52 -4.01
CA THR A 30 -12.35 1.79 -4.72
C THR A 30 -11.94 2.90 -3.77
N GLY A 31 -11.12 3.83 -4.25
CA GLY A 31 -10.57 4.93 -3.45
C GLY A 31 -10.03 6.06 -4.31
N ASN A 32 -9.50 7.07 -3.65
CA ASN A 32 -8.88 8.24 -4.29
C ASN A 32 -7.53 8.65 -3.66
N GLY A 33 -6.95 7.75 -2.86
CA GLY A 33 -5.69 7.97 -2.16
C GLY A 33 -5.84 8.65 -0.80
N ARG A 34 -6.85 9.48 -0.58
CA ARG A 34 -7.19 10.03 0.74
C ARG A 34 -8.16 9.14 1.50
N MET A 35 -9.16 8.61 0.82
CA MET A 35 -10.11 7.66 1.39
C MET A 35 -10.42 6.54 0.41
N GLY A 36 -10.95 5.46 0.95
CA GLY A 36 -11.37 4.34 0.16
C GLY A 36 -12.40 3.47 0.88
N ILE A 37 -13.12 2.69 0.10
CA ILE A 37 -14.17 1.82 0.59
C ILE A 37 -14.07 0.42 -0.02
N ARG A 38 -14.23 -0.59 0.83
CA ARG A 38 -14.27 -2.01 0.42
C ARG A 38 -15.53 -2.33 -0.38
N GLY A 39 -15.46 -3.41 -1.16
CA GLY A 39 -16.46 -3.81 -2.11
C GLY A 39 -17.66 -4.59 -1.56
N TYR A 40 -18.09 -4.39 -0.33
CA TYR A 40 -19.23 -5.11 0.25
C TYR A 40 -20.57 -4.72 -0.40
N LEU A 41 -21.56 -5.59 -0.27
CA LEU A 41 -22.92 -5.38 -0.79
C LEU A 41 -23.70 -4.45 0.13
N PRO A 42 -24.04 -3.21 -0.26
CA PRO A 42 -24.90 -2.33 0.51
C PRO A 42 -26.35 -2.81 0.47
N PHE A 43 -27.20 -2.25 1.30
CA PHE A 43 -28.65 -2.54 1.33
C PHE A 43 -28.99 -4.00 1.61
N TRP A 44 -28.07 -4.73 2.28
CA TRP A 44 -28.27 -6.10 2.72
C TRP A 44 -28.51 -6.16 4.22
N GLN A 45 -29.36 -7.08 4.68
CA GLN A 45 -29.89 -7.12 6.05
C GLN A 45 -28.93 -7.61 7.15
N GLU A 46 -27.82 -8.23 6.77
CA GLU A 46 -26.86 -8.69 7.78
C GLU A 46 -26.12 -7.50 8.39
N LYS A 47 -26.30 -7.33 9.70
CA LYS A 47 -25.57 -6.32 10.47
C LYS A 47 -24.10 -6.71 10.54
N ARG A 48 -23.26 -6.01 9.80
CA ARG A 48 -21.82 -6.10 9.95
C ARG A 48 -21.35 -5.01 10.88
N THR A 49 -20.79 -5.39 12.03
CA THR A 49 -20.21 -4.46 13.00
C THR A 49 -18.72 -4.21 12.77
N PHE A 50 -18.06 -5.04 11.98
CA PHE A 50 -16.64 -4.95 11.66
C PHE A 50 -16.42 -5.23 10.15
N GLU A 51 -15.29 -4.78 9.62
CA GLU A 51 -14.88 -4.95 8.22
C GLU A 51 -15.77 -4.26 7.16
N THR A 52 -16.60 -3.30 7.55
CA THR A 52 -17.34 -2.47 6.58
C THR A 52 -16.42 -1.61 5.72
N GLY A 53 -15.22 -1.28 6.23
CA GLY A 53 -14.09 -0.84 5.45
C GLY A 53 -14.20 0.52 4.78
N LEU A 54 -14.67 1.55 5.48
CA LEU A 54 -14.39 2.93 5.13
C LEU A 54 -13.11 3.36 5.85
N PHE A 55 -12.10 3.74 5.09
CA PHE A 55 -10.81 4.18 5.62
C PHE A 55 -10.44 5.56 5.09
N VAL A 56 -9.87 6.39 5.97
CA VAL A 56 -9.31 7.70 5.62
C VAL A 56 -7.85 7.73 6.07
N ALA A 57 -6.95 8.06 5.15
CA ALA A 57 -5.52 8.06 5.40
C ALA A 57 -5.16 8.88 6.64
N GLY A 58 -4.37 8.26 7.54
CA GLY A 58 -3.87 8.90 8.77
C GLY A 58 -4.87 8.99 9.92
N ILE A 59 -6.05 8.38 9.83
CA ILE A 59 -6.98 8.31 10.96
C ILE A 59 -6.70 7.05 11.76
N PHE A 60 -6.02 7.25 12.89
CA PHE A 60 -5.64 6.20 13.83
C PHE A 60 -6.26 6.46 15.19
N GLY A 61 -6.74 5.42 15.86
CA GLY A 61 -7.21 5.43 17.24
C GLY A 61 -6.27 4.67 18.16
N GLU A 62 -6.17 5.06 19.42
CA GLU A 62 -5.32 4.39 20.39
C GLU A 62 -6.04 3.17 20.96
N ILE A 63 -5.49 1.98 20.77
CA ILE A 63 -6.02 0.72 21.31
C ILE A 63 -5.46 0.38 22.69
N LYS A 64 -4.26 0.86 22.99
CA LYS A 64 -3.61 0.83 24.30
C LYS A 64 -2.52 1.91 24.35
N PRO A 65 -2.05 2.34 25.55
CA PRO A 65 -1.10 3.44 25.65
C PRO A 65 0.07 3.35 24.68
N GLY A 66 0.17 4.30 23.76
CA GLY A 66 1.22 4.41 22.74
C GLY A 66 1.10 3.46 21.54
N ILE A 67 0.06 2.63 21.48
CA ILE A 67 -0.20 1.73 20.34
C ILE A 67 -1.52 2.12 19.69
N THR A 68 -1.45 2.37 18.38
CA THR A 68 -2.60 2.81 17.58
C THR A 68 -3.02 1.76 16.55
N ASP A 69 -4.27 1.81 16.14
CA ASP A 69 -4.80 1.02 15.02
C ASP A 69 -5.50 1.93 14.02
N PHE A 70 -5.48 1.55 12.74
CA PHE A 70 -6.13 2.26 11.65
C PHE A 70 -7.64 2.13 11.76
N VAL A 71 -8.35 3.25 11.84
CA VAL A 71 -9.76 3.25 12.20
C VAL A 71 -10.64 2.78 11.05
N ASN A 72 -11.40 1.71 11.26
CA ASN A 72 -12.55 1.36 10.44
C ASN A 72 -13.70 2.32 10.81
N LEU A 73 -13.91 3.33 9.97
CA LEU A 73 -14.86 4.41 10.22
C LEU A 73 -16.31 3.95 10.06
N PRO A 74 -17.26 4.62 10.68
CA PRO A 74 -18.68 4.54 10.34
C PRO A 74 -18.85 4.63 8.82
N THR A 75 -19.79 3.85 8.28
CA THR A 75 -19.93 3.78 6.81
C THR A 75 -21.20 4.44 6.32
N PRO A 76 -21.10 5.38 5.37
CA PRO A 76 -22.25 5.97 4.69
C PRO A 76 -22.75 5.13 3.51
N VAL A 77 -22.13 3.98 3.25
CA VAL A 77 -22.59 3.01 2.24
C VAL A 77 -23.42 1.94 2.91
N TRP A 78 -24.57 2.34 3.45
CA TRP A 78 -25.44 1.47 4.21
C TRP A 78 -26.92 1.83 4.02
N GLY A 79 -27.77 0.83 4.07
CA GLY A 79 -29.21 1.04 3.97
C GLY A 79 -30.00 -0.27 3.97
N ASN A 80 -31.32 -0.14 3.85
CA ASN A 80 -32.26 -1.24 3.75
C ASN A 80 -33.35 -0.92 2.72
N ILE A 81 -33.88 -1.95 2.07
CA ILE A 81 -35.00 -1.86 1.13
C ILE A 81 -36.05 -2.87 1.57
N GLU A 82 -37.29 -2.40 1.70
CA GLU A 82 -38.46 -3.24 1.92
C GLU A 82 -39.48 -3.03 0.80
N CYS A 83 -40.18 -4.07 0.44
CA CYS A 83 -41.22 -4.03 -0.55
C CYS A 83 -42.50 -4.66 0.03
N ASP A 84 -43.63 -3.93 -0.01
CA ASP A 84 -44.90 -4.33 0.58
C ASP A 84 -44.79 -4.78 2.04
N GLY A 85 -43.91 -4.12 2.83
CA GLY A 85 -43.64 -4.41 4.24
C GLY A 85 -42.79 -5.66 4.49
N HIS A 86 -42.19 -6.23 3.46
CA HIS A 86 -41.30 -7.38 3.58
C HIS A 86 -39.86 -7.01 3.18
N PRO A 87 -38.86 -7.50 3.91
CA PRO A 87 -37.46 -7.33 3.52
C PRO A 87 -37.14 -8.04 2.20
N ILE A 88 -36.15 -7.53 1.49
CA ILE A 88 -35.66 -8.15 0.26
C ILE A 88 -34.82 -9.40 0.56
N THR A 89 -34.88 -10.39 -0.33
CA THR A 89 -34.00 -11.58 -0.34
C THR A 89 -33.36 -11.74 -1.69
N LEU A 90 -32.07 -12.07 -1.71
CA LEU A 90 -31.32 -12.26 -2.97
C LEU A 90 -31.96 -13.40 -3.81
N SER A 91 -32.20 -13.15 -5.08
CA SER A 91 -32.81 -14.12 -5.99
C SER A 91 -32.02 -14.38 -7.27
N SER A 92 -30.90 -13.68 -7.46
CA SER A 92 -29.91 -13.95 -8.50
C SER A 92 -28.50 -13.82 -7.93
N PRO A 93 -27.47 -14.32 -8.62
CA PRO A 93 -26.10 -13.93 -8.31
C PRO A 93 -25.95 -12.40 -8.34
N VAL A 94 -25.00 -11.89 -7.53
CA VAL A 94 -24.53 -10.50 -7.57
C VAL A 94 -23.46 -10.39 -8.65
N SER A 95 -23.65 -9.45 -9.57
CA SER A 95 -22.64 -9.09 -10.57
C SER A 95 -21.94 -7.81 -10.10
N SER A 96 -20.65 -7.89 -9.84
CA SER A 96 -19.80 -6.76 -9.43
C SER A 96 -18.84 -6.40 -10.54
N THR A 97 -18.65 -5.11 -10.78
CA THR A 97 -17.71 -4.54 -11.75
C THR A 97 -16.93 -3.41 -11.10
N LEU A 98 -15.61 -3.40 -11.25
CA LEU A 98 -14.76 -2.26 -10.96
C LEU A 98 -14.25 -1.68 -12.28
N ASP A 99 -14.66 -0.46 -12.59
CA ASP A 99 -14.14 0.31 -13.72
C ASP A 99 -12.91 1.11 -13.27
N MET A 100 -11.74 0.63 -13.61
CA MET A 100 -10.46 1.26 -13.24
C MET A 100 -10.21 2.59 -13.95
N LYS A 101 -10.87 2.82 -15.10
CA LYS A 101 -10.73 4.06 -15.87
C LYS A 101 -11.35 5.25 -15.14
N THR A 102 -12.43 5.01 -14.41
CA THR A 102 -13.24 6.04 -13.74
C THR A 102 -13.26 5.91 -12.22
N GLY A 103 -12.77 4.79 -11.68
CA GLY A 103 -12.81 4.48 -10.25
C GLY A 103 -14.20 4.09 -9.74
N VAL A 104 -15.14 3.77 -10.62
CA VAL A 104 -16.50 3.39 -10.24
C VAL A 104 -16.60 1.90 -10.00
N ARG A 105 -17.08 1.52 -8.82
CA ARG A 105 -17.58 0.18 -8.54
C ARG A 105 -19.08 0.13 -8.77
N SER A 106 -19.56 -0.90 -9.47
CA SER A 106 -20.97 -1.16 -9.74
C SER A 106 -21.35 -2.56 -9.27
N GLN A 107 -22.51 -2.69 -8.67
CA GLN A 107 -23.09 -3.99 -8.30
C GLN A 107 -24.55 -4.06 -8.78
N SER A 108 -24.95 -5.21 -9.33
CA SER A 108 -26.33 -5.44 -9.80
C SER A 108 -26.80 -6.83 -9.43
N PHE A 109 -28.08 -6.93 -9.03
CA PHE A 109 -28.70 -8.19 -8.64
C PHE A 109 -30.21 -8.11 -8.67
N LEU A 110 -30.87 -9.28 -8.71
CA LEU A 110 -32.31 -9.41 -8.48
C LEU A 110 -32.58 -9.81 -7.03
N ALA A 111 -33.55 -9.15 -6.44
CA ALA A 111 -34.03 -9.45 -5.10
C ALA A 111 -35.54 -9.75 -5.13
N LYS A 112 -36.00 -10.68 -4.29
CA LYS A 112 -37.42 -10.98 -4.07
C LYS A 112 -37.89 -10.37 -2.77
N SER A 113 -39.15 -9.87 -2.78
CA SER A 113 -39.89 -9.48 -1.60
C SER A 113 -41.35 -9.87 -1.82
N GLY A 114 -41.82 -10.87 -1.10
CA GLY A 114 -43.13 -11.46 -1.35
C GLY A 114 -43.24 -11.98 -2.81
N GLU A 115 -44.22 -11.46 -3.57
CA GLU A 115 -44.42 -11.80 -4.98
C GLU A 115 -43.73 -10.82 -5.94
N SER A 116 -43.11 -9.73 -5.44
CA SER A 116 -42.37 -8.76 -6.23
C SER A 116 -40.92 -9.21 -6.45
N THR A 117 -40.40 -8.92 -7.64
CA THR A 117 -38.97 -9.01 -7.95
C THR A 117 -38.46 -7.60 -8.19
N LEU A 118 -37.43 -7.23 -7.48
CA LEU A 118 -36.71 -5.97 -7.65
C LEU A 118 -35.43 -6.19 -8.44
N ASN A 119 -35.18 -5.35 -9.43
CA ASN A 119 -33.85 -5.21 -10.02
C ASN A 119 -33.14 -4.05 -9.37
N ILE A 120 -31.99 -4.28 -8.75
CA ILE A 120 -31.23 -3.31 -7.95
C ILE A 120 -29.86 -3.12 -8.61
N GLU A 121 -29.49 -1.86 -8.80
CA GLU A 121 -28.18 -1.42 -9.27
C GLU A 121 -27.62 -0.38 -8.30
N HIS A 122 -26.38 -0.57 -7.85
CA HIS A 122 -25.66 0.35 -6.99
C HIS A 122 -24.34 0.73 -7.62
N HIS A 123 -24.05 2.03 -7.72
CA HIS A 123 -22.79 2.60 -8.17
C HIS A 123 -22.18 3.42 -7.04
N VAL A 124 -20.88 3.28 -6.82
CA VAL A 124 -20.14 4.05 -5.83
C VAL A 124 -18.75 4.40 -6.34
N PHE A 125 -18.27 5.60 -6.02
CA PHE A 125 -16.89 6.02 -6.23
C PHE A 125 -16.44 7.05 -5.20
N CYS A 126 -15.13 7.06 -4.90
CA CYS A 126 -14.47 8.14 -4.21
C CYS A 126 -14.02 9.16 -5.25
N SER A 127 -14.44 10.41 -5.12
CA SER A 127 -14.14 11.43 -6.14
C SER A 127 -12.64 11.73 -6.21
N MET A 128 -12.07 11.68 -7.43
CA MET A 128 -10.68 12.02 -7.69
C MET A 128 -10.47 13.53 -7.83
N SER A 129 -11.54 14.28 -8.13
CA SER A 129 -11.50 15.75 -8.29
C SER A 129 -11.70 16.49 -6.96
N ASP A 130 -12.50 15.97 -6.05
CA ASP A 130 -12.65 16.42 -4.66
C ASP A 130 -12.44 15.23 -3.73
N PRO A 131 -11.25 15.09 -3.11
CA PRO A 131 -10.92 13.92 -2.32
C PRO A 131 -11.77 13.74 -1.06
N SER A 132 -12.61 14.70 -0.70
CA SER A 132 -13.52 14.60 0.44
C SER A 132 -14.85 13.91 0.12
N LEU A 133 -15.15 13.64 -1.16
CA LEU A 133 -16.48 13.17 -1.57
C LEU A 133 -16.50 11.66 -1.87
N LEU A 134 -17.42 10.97 -1.21
CA LEU A 134 -17.90 9.64 -1.58
C LEU A 134 -19.28 9.78 -2.23
N VAL A 135 -19.44 9.28 -3.45
CA VAL A 135 -20.65 9.50 -4.27
C VAL A 135 -21.27 8.16 -4.62
N GLN A 136 -22.59 8.06 -4.44
CA GLN A 136 -23.36 6.84 -4.68
C GLN A 136 -24.59 7.14 -5.52
N ARG A 137 -24.97 6.17 -6.34
CA ARG A 137 -26.29 6.13 -7.01
C ARG A 137 -26.88 4.75 -6.84
N LEU A 138 -28.01 4.67 -6.13
CA LEU A 138 -28.83 3.49 -6.03
C LEU A 138 -30.01 3.64 -6.99
N SER A 139 -30.25 2.65 -7.83
CA SER A 139 -31.43 2.59 -8.66
C SER A 139 -32.11 1.24 -8.56
N PHE A 140 -33.43 1.24 -8.58
CA PHE A 140 -34.20 0.00 -8.51
C PHE A 140 -35.54 0.11 -9.25
N SER A 141 -36.01 -1.03 -9.74
CA SER A 141 -37.31 -1.18 -10.41
C SER A 141 -37.98 -2.45 -9.93
N ALA A 142 -39.33 -2.46 -9.90
CA ALA A 142 -40.11 -3.61 -9.47
C ALA A 142 -40.82 -4.26 -10.65
N SER A 143 -41.00 -5.59 -10.62
CA SER A 143 -41.71 -6.36 -11.62
C SER A 143 -43.23 -6.09 -11.62
N ARG A 144 -43.76 -5.59 -10.52
CA ARG A 144 -45.16 -5.17 -10.32
C ARG A 144 -45.25 -3.90 -9.50
N THR A 145 -46.38 -3.23 -9.53
CA THR A 145 -46.64 -2.08 -8.64
C THR A 145 -46.57 -2.53 -7.19
N SER A 146 -45.73 -1.88 -6.40
CA SER A 146 -45.46 -2.23 -4.97
C SER A 146 -45.19 -1.00 -4.14
N ASN A 147 -45.51 -1.10 -2.84
CA ASN A 147 -45.08 -0.09 -1.87
C ASN A 147 -43.62 -0.35 -1.52
N ILE A 148 -42.78 0.68 -1.67
CA ILE A 148 -41.35 0.62 -1.36
C ILE A 148 -41.05 1.49 -0.16
N SER A 149 -40.28 0.94 0.78
CA SER A 149 -39.59 1.67 1.81
C SER A 149 -38.08 1.54 1.59
N VAL A 150 -37.39 2.68 1.52
CA VAL A 150 -35.93 2.71 1.37
C VAL A 150 -35.33 3.48 2.54
N HIS A 151 -34.35 2.89 3.19
CA HIS A 151 -33.56 3.53 4.23
C HIS A 151 -32.11 3.66 3.75
N ALA A 152 -31.50 4.82 3.93
CA ALA A 152 -30.09 5.06 3.69
C ALA A 152 -29.51 6.01 4.75
N GLY A 153 -28.27 5.74 5.17
CA GLY A 153 -27.65 6.50 6.26
C GLY A 153 -26.22 6.08 6.58
N ILE A 154 -25.77 6.50 7.74
CA ILE A 154 -24.45 6.16 8.30
C ILE A 154 -24.65 5.02 9.30
N HIS A 155 -23.96 3.90 9.08
CA HIS A 155 -23.87 2.83 10.07
C HIS A 155 -22.78 3.15 11.08
N THR A 156 -23.16 3.34 12.34
CA THR A 156 -22.29 3.83 13.41
C THR A 156 -21.69 2.74 14.29
N ALA A 157 -22.12 1.48 14.13
CA ALA A 157 -21.62 0.35 14.92
C ALA A 157 -20.38 -0.32 14.29
N CYS A 158 -19.65 0.40 13.44
CA CYS A 158 -18.40 -0.09 12.87
C CYS A 158 -17.31 -0.23 13.94
N CYS A 159 -16.62 -1.34 13.92
CA CYS A 159 -15.55 -1.64 14.87
C CYS A 159 -14.31 -2.12 14.12
N ASN A 160 -13.16 -1.93 14.73
CA ASN A 160 -11.95 -2.64 14.35
C ASN A 160 -12.05 -4.08 14.85
N CYS A 161 -11.80 -5.04 13.97
CA CYS A 161 -11.60 -6.42 14.34
C CYS A 161 -10.11 -6.72 14.24
N PRO A 162 -9.45 -7.01 15.36
CA PRO A 162 -8.05 -7.39 15.31
C PRO A 162 -7.92 -8.67 14.46
N VAL A 163 -7.12 -8.61 13.42
CA VAL A 163 -6.76 -9.82 12.66
C VAL A 163 -5.83 -10.62 13.54
N PRO A 164 -6.17 -11.88 13.91
CA PRO A 164 -5.29 -12.70 14.69
C PRO A 164 -3.94 -12.79 13.99
N ASP A 165 -2.88 -12.37 14.65
CA ASP A 165 -1.55 -12.76 14.23
C ASP A 165 -1.43 -14.26 14.56
N ASP A 166 -1.23 -15.08 13.53
CA ASP A 166 -1.07 -16.52 13.70
C ASP A 166 0.12 -16.89 14.60
N GLN A 167 1.01 -15.94 14.82
CA GLN A 167 2.20 -16.08 15.66
C GLN A 167 1.97 -15.62 17.12
N VAL A 168 1.02 -14.73 17.34
CA VAL A 168 0.66 -14.21 18.66
C VAL A 168 -0.84 -14.44 18.85
N LYS A 169 -1.21 -15.53 19.52
CA LYS A 169 -2.60 -15.81 19.91
C LYS A 169 -3.04 -14.85 21.02
N GLU A 170 -3.12 -13.57 20.72
CA GLU A 170 -3.81 -12.63 21.58
C GLU A 170 -5.31 -12.70 21.29
N ASN A 171 -6.14 -12.89 22.31
CA ASN A 171 -7.57 -12.68 22.21
C ASN A 171 -7.80 -11.18 22.08
N HIS A 172 -7.93 -10.72 20.85
CA HIS A 172 -8.26 -9.32 20.59
C HIS A 172 -9.77 -9.16 20.65
N GLU A 173 -10.23 -8.33 21.56
CA GLU A 173 -11.61 -7.89 21.59
C GLU A 173 -11.88 -6.93 20.43
N THR A 174 -13.09 -6.97 19.89
CA THR A 174 -13.57 -6.01 18.91
C THR A 174 -13.63 -4.63 19.56
N ILE A 175 -12.96 -3.63 18.97
CA ILE A 175 -12.84 -2.28 19.53
C ILE A 175 -13.55 -1.28 18.61
N LYS A 176 -14.44 -0.47 19.19
CA LYS A 176 -15.02 0.68 18.53
C LYS A 176 -14.13 1.88 18.74
N LEU A 177 -13.47 2.35 17.68
CA LEU A 177 -12.52 3.46 17.73
C LEU A 177 -13.12 4.80 17.34
N ALA A 178 -14.29 4.83 16.69
CA ALA A 178 -14.99 6.04 16.29
C ALA A 178 -16.36 6.11 17.01
N GLU A 179 -16.52 7.06 17.92
CA GLU A 179 -17.75 7.24 18.67
C GLU A 179 -18.52 8.47 18.18
N PRO A 180 -19.86 8.37 17.94
CA PRO A 180 -20.68 9.52 17.63
C PRO A 180 -20.59 10.57 18.74
N ALA A 181 -20.18 11.79 18.38
CA ALA A 181 -20.06 12.91 19.32
C ALA A 181 -21.21 13.92 19.16
N GLN A 182 -21.62 14.16 17.93
CA GLN A 182 -22.71 15.09 17.60
C GLN A 182 -23.36 14.68 16.29
N HIS A 183 -24.67 14.87 16.17
CA HIS A 183 -25.38 14.75 14.89
C HIS A 183 -26.43 15.84 14.73
N ASP A 184 -26.72 16.14 13.45
CA ASP A 184 -27.80 17.05 13.06
C ASP A 184 -28.53 16.45 11.84
N MET A 185 -29.86 16.58 11.84
CA MET A 185 -30.75 16.01 10.83
C MET A 185 -31.55 17.13 10.16
N CYS A 186 -31.21 17.43 8.90
CA CYS A 186 -31.98 18.37 8.08
C CYS A 186 -32.88 17.61 7.10
N LYS A 187 -33.76 18.32 6.38
CA LYS A 187 -34.72 17.68 5.46
C LYS A 187 -34.06 16.70 4.48
N ASP A 188 -32.96 17.12 3.84
CA ASP A 188 -32.30 16.36 2.76
C ASP A 188 -30.84 16.02 3.10
N SER A 189 -30.48 16.06 4.40
CA SER A 189 -29.10 15.77 4.83
C SER A 189 -29.02 15.20 6.24
N VAL A 190 -27.92 14.49 6.48
CA VAL A 190 -27.48 13.99 7.79
C VAL A 190 -26.05 14.44 8.01
N ASP A 191 -25.76 15.04 9.14
CA ASP A 191 -24.43 15.47 9.55
C ASP A 191 -24.05 14.76 10.84
N CYS A 192 -22.96 14.04 10.85
CA CYS A 192 -22.48 13.34 12.03
C CYS A 192 -20.98 13.58 12.24
N THR A 193 -20.64 13.88 13.49
CA THR A 193 -19.26 14.06 13.93
C THR A 193 -18.88 12.92 14.85
N PHE A 194 -17.71 12.33 14.60
CA PHE A 194 -17.16 11.23 15.37
C PHE A 194 -15.87 11.66 16.07
N SER A 195 -15.73 11.27 17.33
CA SER A 195 -14.50 11.41 18.11
C SER A 195 -13.72 10.11 18.02
N ILE A 196 -12.42 10.20 17.70
CA ILE A 196 -11.56 9.04 17.60
C ILE A 196 -10.88 8.77 18.95
N LEU A 197 -10.99 7.53 19.41
CA LEU A 197 -10.52 7.09 20.72
C LEU A 197 -9.01 7.33 20.89
N GLY A 198 -8.63 7.96 22.00
CA GLY A 198 -7.26 8.15 22.46
C GLY A 198 -6.42 9.19 21.70
N THR A 199 -6.73 9.48 20.44
CA THR A 199 -5.92 10.42 19.63
C THR A 199 -6.48 11.83 19.58
N GLY A 200 -7.74 12.03 19.98
CA GLY A 200 -8.43 13.32 19.91
C GLY A 200 -8.73 13.80 18.48
N LEU A 201 -8.57 12.93 17.49
CA LEU A 201 -8.94 13.22 16.11
C LEU A 201 -10.46 13.27 15.98
N ILE A 202 -10.93 14.09 15.05
CA ILE A 202 -12.35 14.24 14.74
C ILE A 202 -12.56 13.93 13.27
N VAL A 203 -13.60 13.14 12.97
CA VAL A 203 -14.09 12.87 11.62
C VAL A 203 -15.53 13.36 11.53
N ARG A 204 -15.85 14.06 10.47
CA ARG A 204 -17.20 14.55 10.18
C ARG A 204 -17.68 13.99 8.86
N GLU A 205 -18.87 13.40 8.86
CA GLU A 205 -19.55 12.86 7.68
C GLU A 205 -20.84 13.65 7.45
N GLN A 206 -20.94 14.29 6.29
CA GLN A 206 -22.12 15.04 5.88
C GLN A 206 -22.71 14.37 4.65
N MET A 207 -23.86 13.70 4.82
CA MET A 207 -24.59 13.05 3.73
C MET A 207 -25.67 13.97 3.18
N PHE A 208 -25.74 14.05 1.87
CA PHE A 208 -26.76 14.78 1.13
C PHE A 208 -27.50 13.82 0.21
N PHE A 209 -28.84 13.90 0.20
CA PHE A 209 -29.69 13.00 -0.55
C PHE A 209 -30.42 13.74 -1.66
N HIS A 210 -30.39 13.19 -2.85
CA HIS A 210 -31.17 13.64 -3.98
C HIS A 210 -31.99 12.46 -4.54
N THR A 211 -33.31 12.60 -4.57
CA THR A 211 -34.19 11.50 -4.92
C THR A 211 -35.51 11.98 -5.53
N SER A 212 -36.18 11.09 -6.25
CA SER A 212 -37.53 11.30 -6.76
C SER A 212 -38.64 10.97 -5.75
N PHE A 213 -38.32 10.53 -4.57
CA PHE A 213 -39.31 10.40 -3.48
C PHE A 213 -39.77 11.77 -2.98
N SER A 214 -41.08 11.90 -2.62
CA SER A 214 -41.66 13.18 -2.22
C SER A 214 -41.25 13.63 -0.84
N ASP A 215 -41.21 12.70 0.12
CA ASP A 215 -41.03 12.97 1.53
C ASP A 215 -40.06 11.95 2.16
N SER A 216 -39.29 12.42 3.14
CA SER A 216 -38.41 11.60 3.96
C SER A 216 -38.73 11.78 5.44
N GLU A 217 -38.53 10.75 6.22
CA GLU A 217 -38.55 10.76 7.67
C GLU A 217 -37.16 10.52 8.23
N ASP A 218 -36.86 11.09 9.40
CA ASP A 218 -35.62 10.82 10.11
C ASP A 218 -35.65 9.39 10.64
N TYR A 219 -34.54 8.69 10.43
CA TYR A 219 -34.33 7.34 10.94
C TYR A 219 -33.14 7.35 11.89
N ILE A 220 -33.41 7.01 13.15
CA ILE A 220 -32.39 6.92 14.20
C ILE A 220 -32.58 5.59 14.92
N SER A 221 -31.52 4.79 14.97
CA SER A 221 -31.44 3.56 15.76
C SER A 221 -30.15 3.56 16.58
N ASP A 222 -29.94 2.51 17.38
CA ASP A 222 -28.73 2.35 18.20
C ASP A 222 -27.45 2.28 17.38
N ASP A 223 -27.56 1.85 16.13
CA ASP A 223 -26.42 1.55 15.25
C ASP A 223 -26.43 2.31 13.92
N SER A 224 -27.39 3.22 13.70
CA SER A 224 -27.44 3.99 12.46
C SER A 224 -28.21 5.29 12.55
N LEU A 225 -27.82 6.24 11.70
CA LEU A 225 -28.44 7.54 11.50
C LEU A 225 -28.70 7.74 10.01
N GLY A 226 -29.92 8.11 9.61
CA GLY A 226 -30.23 8.25 8.19
C GLY A 226 -31.60 8.82 7.91
N LYS A 227 -32.03 8.64 6.67
CA LYS A 227 -33.37 8.99 6.19
C LYS A 227 -34.08 7.75 5.69
N GLN A 228 -35.39 7.78 5.82
CA GLN A 228 -36.29 6.76 5.27
C GLN A 228 -37.30 7.42 4.35
N TRP A 229 -37.53 6.80 3.20
CA TRP A 229 -38.49 7.23 2.20
C TRP A 229 -39.53 6.13 1.96
N HIS A 230 -40.77 6.57 1.76
CA HIS A 230 -41.85 5.68 1.37
C HIS A 230 -42.46 6.12 0.03
N GLY A 231 -42.81 5.18 -0.81
CA GLY A 231 -43.41 5.49 -2.09
C GLY A 231 -44.01 4.28 -2.78
N ILE A 232 -44.80 4.55 -3.84
CA ILE A 232 -45.35 3.52 -4.71
C ILE A 232 -44.50 3.46 -5.96
N LEU A 233 -43.89 2.31 -6.20
CA LEU A 233 -43.11 2.00 -7.39
C LEU A 233 -44.00 1.31 -8.41
N GLN A 234 -44.33 1.96 -9.53
CA GLN A 234 -45.10 1.37 -10.60
C GLN A 234 -44.30 0.27 -11.31
N SER A 235 -44.99 -0.74 -11.83
CA SER A 235 -44.32 -1.82 -12.61
C SER A 235 -43.45 -1.26 -13.73
N GLY A 236 -42.13 -1.62 -13.71
CA GLY A 236 -41.16 -1.16 -14.69
C GLY A 236 -40.67 0.29 -14.52
N GLN A 237 -41.19 1.05 -13.56
CA GLN A 237 -40.67 2.38 -13.20
C GLN A 237 -39.32 2.20 -12.54
N LYS A 238 -38.34 3.08 -12.86
CA LYS A 238 -37.05 3.17 -12.18
C LYS A 238 -37.08 4.31 -11.18
N LEU A 239 -36.78 4.02 -9.93
CA LEU A 239 -36.49 5.02 -8.89
C LEU A 239 -34.99 5.14 -8.71
N VAL A 240 -34.56 6.36 -8.37
CA VAL A 240 -33.16 6.70 -8.15
C VAL A 240 -33.01 7.44 -6.83
N LEU A 241 -32.01 7.03 -6.06
CA LEU A 241 -31.51 7.71 -4.87
C LEU A 241 -30.03 7.99 -5.07
N GLU A 242 -29.66 9.26 -5.12
CA GLU A 242 -28.27 9.72 -5.17
C GLU A 242 -27.86 10.19 -3.79
N ILE A 243 -26.67 9.78 -3.39
CA ILE A 243 -26.10 10.10 -2.07
C ILE A 243 -24.70 10.64 -2.28
N THR A 244 -24.46 11.86 -1.80
CA THR A 244 -23.13 12.44 -1.78
C THR A 244 -22.72 12.64 -0.34
N THR A 245 -21.66 11.98 0.11
CA THR A 245 -21.12 12.12 1.45
C THR A 245 -19.83 12.86 1.43
N ARG A 246 -19.74 14.00 2.13
CA ARG A 246 -18.51 14.71 2.41
C ARG A 246 -17.91 14.18 3.70
N ILE A 247 -16.65 13.74 3.63
CA ILE A 247 -15.90 13.26 4.78
C ILE A 247 -14.72 14.19 5.01
N THR A 248 -14.73 14.89 6.16
CA THR A 248 -13.65 15.78 6.58
C THR A 248 -13.07 15.34 7.92
N THR A 249 -11.83 15.73 8.18
CA THR A 249 -11.12 15.35 9.41
C THR A 249 -10.40 16.54 10.02
N SER A 250 -10.12 16.50 11.32
CA SER A 250 -9.31 17.52 12.01
C SER A 250 -7.85 17.58 11.53
N ARG A 251 -7.41 16.64 10.66
CA ARG A 251 -6.07 16.58 10.08
C ARG A 251 -5.98 17.15 8.67
N ASP A 252 -7.09 17.49 8.05
CA ASP A 252 -7.11 17.93 6.65
C ASP A 252 -6.30 19.21 6.47
N ILE A 253 -5.27 19.12 5.64
CA ILE A 253 -4.37 20.23 5.28
C ILE A 253 -4.51 20.65 3.81
N ASP A 254 -5.07 19.78 2.96
CA ASP A 254 -5.32 20.08 1.55
C ASP A 254 -6.47 21.10 1.43
N PRO A 255 -6.23 22.30 0.83
CA PRO A 255 -7.24 23.33 0.69
C PRO A 255 -8.41 22.94 -0.21
N LEU A 256 -8.31 21.85 -0.98
CA LEU A 256 -9.41 21.33 -1.79
C LEU A 256 -10.46 20.58 -0.94
N ILE A 257 -10.08 20.13 0.27
CA ILE A 257 -10.96 19.37 1.12
C ILE A 257 -12.01 20.27 1.76
N GLY A 258 -13.28 19.98 1.51
CA GLY A 258 -14.40 20.68 2.11
C GLY A 258 -14.64 22.10 1.67
N SER A 259 -13.94 22.59 0.64
CA SER A 259 -13.98 24.00 0.20
C SER A 259 -15.21 24.37 -0.63
N ASN A 260 -15.89 23.40 -1.25
CA ASN A 260 -17.01 23.65 -2.16
C ASN A 260 -18.36 23.31 -1.53
N GLU A 261 -19.41 24.07 -1.85
CA GLU A 261 -20.78 23.66 -1.59
C GLU A 261 -21.12 22.42 -2.43
N ILE A 262 -21.89 21.47 -1.87
CA ILE A 262 -22.37 20.31 -2.60
C ILE A 262 -23.69 20.68 -3.27
N SER A 263 -23.61 21.19 -4.50
CA SER A 263 -24.76 21.49 -5.35
C SER A 263 -24.77 20.65 -6.64
N ASP A 264 -23.68 19.95 -6.91
CA ASP A 264 -23.52 19.14 -8.13
C ASP A 264 -24.35 17.83 -8.03
N THR A 265 -24.94 17.45 -9.14
CA THR A 265 -25.60 16.14 -9.32
C THR A 265 -24.56 15.03 -9.42
N TYR A 266 -25.01 13.78 -9.28
CA TYR A 266 -24.15 12.60 -9.49
C TYR A 266 -23.40 12.66 -10.83
N ASP A 267 -24.11 13.00 -11.93
CA ASP A 267 -23.50 13.00 -13.26
C ASP A 267 -22.44 14.10 -13.44
N GLU A 268 -22.60 15.25 -12.80
CA GLU A 268 -21.59 16.31 -12.78
C GLU A 268 -20.37 15.91 -11.95
N LEU A 269 -20.56 15.32 -10.76
CA LEU A 269 -19.49 14.80 -9.92
C LEU A 269 -18.74 13.67 -10.62
N PHE A 270 -19.45 12.75 -11.27
CA PHE A 270 -18.86 11.67 -12.06
C PHE A 270 -18.00 12.21 -13.21
N ALA A 271 -18.51 13.22 -13.96
CA ALA A 271 -17.76 13.83 -15.07
C ALA A 271 -16.46 14.50 -14.59
N LYS A 272 -16.52 15.26 -13.48
CA LYS A 272 -15.34 15.89 -12.88
C LYS A 272 -14.32 14.84 -12.40
N SER A 273 -14.77 13.80 -11.71
CA SER A 273 -13.91 12.72 -11.23
C SER A 273 -13.28 11.94 -12.40
N SER A 274 -14.05 11.63 -13.45
CA SER A 274 -13.57 10.93 -14.65
C SER A 274 -12.49 11.72 -15.38
N LEU A 275 -12.62 13.06 -15.42
CA LEU A 275 -11.60 13.91 -16.02
C LEU A 275 -10.29 13.87 -15.21
N ALA A 276 -10.37 13.91 -13.88
CA ALA A 276 -9.21 13.78 -13.00
C ALA A 276 -8.53 12.42 -13.14
N TRP A 277 -9.30 11.33 -13.23
CA TRP A 277 -8.79 10.00 -13.55
C TRP A 277 -8.08 9.95 -14.92
N THR A 278 -8.66 10.59 -15.94
CA THR A 278 -8.05 10.64 -17.29
C THR A 278 -6.67 11.30 -17.24
N SER A 279 -6.53 12.39 -16.50
CA SER A 279 -5.23 13.04 -16.28
C SER A 279 -4.25 12.07 -15.59
N ARG A 280 -4.68 11.42 -14.54
CA ARG A 280 -3.82 10.53 -13.76
C ARG A 280 -3.38 9.29 -14.57
N TRP A 281 -4.28 8.72 -15.38
CA TRP A 281 -3.95 7.62 -16.27
C TRP A 281 -3.01 8.03 -17.40
N SER A 282 -3.10 9.26 -17.90
CA SER A 282 -2.17 9.75 -18.94
C SER A 282 -0.71 9.77 -18.47
N GLU A 283 -0.46 9.84 -17.16
CA GLU A 283 0.88 9.85 -16.56
C GLU A 283 1.37 8.43 -16.23
N SER A 284 0.46 7.49 -15.93
CA SER A 284 0.79 6.22 -15.27
C SER A 284 0.45 4.95 -16.04
N ASP A 285 -0.36 5.02 -17.11
CA ASP A 285 -0.75 3.83 -17.87
C ASP A 285 0.45 3.17 -18.56
N ILE A 286 0.43 1.85 -18.58
CA ILE A 286 1.31 1.01 -19.39
C ILE A 286 0.42 0.28 -20.41
N GLU A 287 0.55 0.64 -21.68
CA GLU A 287 -0.18 -0.01 -22.76
C GLU A 287 0.62 -1.21 -23.29
N ILE A 288 -0.01 -2.38 -23.31
CA ILE A 288 0.60 -3.66 -23.73
C ILE A 288 -0.17 -4.25 -24.89
N ASP A 289 0.50 -4.49 -26.00
CA ASP A 289 -0.08 -5.19 -27.15
C ASP A 289 0.25 -6.69 -27.09
N GLY A 290 -0.74 -7.53 -27.40
CA GLY A 290 -0.58 -8.98 -27.54
C GLY A 290 -0.92 -9.80 -26.31
N ALA A 291 -1.13 -9.18 -25.13
CA ALA A 291 -1.44 -9.86 -23.87
C ALA A 291 -2.58 -9.12 -23.12
N PRO A 292 -3.85 -9.30 -23.51
CA PRO A 292 -4.97 -8.51 -22.97
C PRO A 292 -5.22 -8.74 -21.47
N ASP A 293 -5.02 -9.94 -20.96
CA ASP A 293 -5.20 -10.22 -19.52
C ASP A 293 -4.09 -9.55 -18.68
N ASP A 294 -2.83 -9.60 -19.15
CA ASP A 294 -1.73 -8.90 -18.51
C ASP A 294 -1.95 -7.38 -18.52
N GLN A 295 -2.46 -6.84 -19.64
CA GLN A 295 -2.84 -5.43 -19.74
C GLN A 295 -3.82 -5.03 -18.64
N SER A 296 -4.85 -5.86 -18.43
CA SER A 296 -5.87 -5.60 -17.39
C SER A 296 -5.29 -5.73 -15.99
N ALA A 297 -4.46 -6.75 -15.74
CA ALA A 297 -3.82 -6.97 -14.46
C ALA A 297 -2.80 -5.86 -14.11
N VAL A 298 -2.02 -5.37 -15.08
CA VAL A 298 -1.11 -4.23 -14.89
C VAL A 298 -1.90 -2.97 -14.52
N ARG A 299 -3.00 -2.68 -15.21
CA ARG A 299 -3.87 -1.55 -14.88
C ARG A 299 -4.51 -1.70 -13.51
N TYR A 300 -4.89 -2.91 -13.13
CA TYR A 300 -5.40 -3.17 -11.79
C TYR A 300 -4.36 -2.84 -10.71
N ASN A 301 -3.12 -3.28 -10.86
CA ASN A 301 -2.04 -2.99 -9.93
C ASN A 301 -1.77 -1.48 -9.84
N ILE A 302 -1.72 -0.79 -10.98
CA ILE A 302 -1.55 0.67 -11.04
C ILE A 302 -2.72 1.40 -10.36
N PHE A 303 -3.96 0.97 -10.63
CA PHE A 303 -5.16 1.54 -10.01
C PHE A 303 -5.10 1.47 -8.49
N GLN A 304 -4.72 0.31 -7.94
CA GLN A 304 -4.65 0.10 -6.50
C GLN A 304 -3.52 0.93 -5.84
N LEU A 305 -2.39 1.12 -6.53
CA LEU A 305 -1.34 2.03 -6.06
C LEU A 305 -1.82 3.49 -6.01
N ILE A 306 -2.48 3.96 -7.07
CA ILE A 306 -3.03 5.33 -7.13
C ILE A 306 -4.05 5.55 -6.02
N THR A 307 -4.98 4.62 -5.81
CA THR A 307 -6.05 4.74 -4.82
C THR A 307 -5.59 4.62 -3.37
N SER A 308 -4.32 4.26 -3.13
CA SER A 308 -3.74 4.09 -1.80
C SER A 308 -2.81 5.24 -1.38
N CYS A 309 -2.48 6.18 -2.27
CA CYS A 309 -1.54 7.26 -2.01
C CYS A 309 -2.21 8.63 -1.89
N SER A 310 -2.12 9.23 -0.70
CA SER A 310 -2.55 10.63 -0.47
C SER A 310 -1.47 11.60 -0.98
N ALA A 311 -1.52 11.92 -2.27
CA ALA A 311 -0.45 12.64 -2.97
C ALA A 311 -0.16 14.05 -2.43
N ARG A 312 -1.06 14.67 -1.66
CA ARG A 312 -0.96 16.03 -1.14
C ARG A 312 -0.89 16.14 0.38
N ASP A 313 -0.84 15.00 1.07
CA ASP A 313 -0.73 14.96 2.54
C ASP A 313 0.60 14.32 2.96
N SER A 314 1.61 15.16 3.18
CA SER A 314 2.92 14.74 3.66
C SER A 314 2.94 14.32 5.14
N SER A 315 1.79 14.28 5.79
CA SER A 315 1.67 13.79 7.17
C SER A 315 1.30 12.30 7.26
N VAL A 316 1.16 11.64 6.10
CA VAL A 316 0.86 10.22 5.99
C VAL A 316 1.79 9.51 5.00
N SER A 317 1.83 8.19 5.08
CA SER A 317 2.47 7.31 4.10
C SER A 317 1.45 6.26 3.63
N ILE A 318 1.90 5.22 2.95
CA ILE A 318 1.05 4.13 2.49
C ILE A 318 1.27 2.93 3.43
N GLY A 319 0.20 2.42 4.03
CA GLY A 319 0.25 1.19 4.80
C GLY A 319 0.52 -0.04 3.92
N ALA A 320 0.99 -1.12 4.50
CA ALA A 320 1.27 -2.36 3.76
C ALA A 320 0.05 -2.89 2.99
N ARG A 321 -1.17 -2.58 3.47
CA ARG A 321 -2.46 -2.91 2.85
C ARG A 321 -3.20 -1.68 2.29
N GLY A 322 -2.56 -0.54 2.26
CA GLY A 322 -3.14 0.73 1.83
C GLY A 322 -4.39 1.11 2.63
N LEU A 323 -5.46 1.40 1.92
CA LEU A 323 -6.77 1.73 2.48
C LEU A 323 -7.75 0.54 2.38
N THR A 324 -7.25 -0.70 2.22
CA THR A 324 -8.12 -1.86 1.98
C THR A 324 -8.37 -2.71 3.23
N HIS A 325 -7.54 -2.59 4.27
CA HIS A 325 -7.66 -3.40 5.47
C HIS A 325 -6.85 -2.83 6.64
N THR A 326 -7.22 -3.21 7.87
CA THR A 326 -6.51 -2.84 9.12
C THR A 326 -5.37 -3.80 9.48
N ARG A 327 -5.03 -4.78 8.64
CA ARG A 327 -3.89 -5.68 8.89
C ARG A 327 -2.63 -4.89 9.19
N TYR A 328 -1.84 -5.35 10.15
CA TYR A 328 -0.69 -4.64 10.70
C TYR A 328 -1.06 -3.26 11.28
N LYS A 329 -2.29 -3.11 11.82
CA LYS A 329 -2.81 -1.85 12.36
C LYS A 329 -2.76 -0.68 11.34
N GLY A 330 -2.78 -0.98 10.03
CA GLY A 330 -2.61 0.02 8.96
C GLY A 330 -1.24 0.73 8.97
N CYS A 331 -0.26 0.20 9.69
CA CYS A 331 1.06 0.82 9.85
C CYS A 331 1.84 0.93 8.55
N TYR A 332 2.74 1.90 8.54
CA TYR A 332 3.71 2.16 7.49
C TYR A 332 5.02 1.43 7.79
N PHE A 333 5.58 0.79 6.78
CA PHE A 333 6.82 0.01 6.84
C PHE A 333 7.81 0.50 5.78
N TRP A 334 8.84 -0.30 5.51
CA TRP A 334 9.78 -0.17 4.41
C TRP A 334 9.14 -0.40 3.02
N ASP A 335 7.93 -0.96 3.00
CA ASP A 335 7.11 -1.26 1.81
C ASP A 335 7.00 -0.07 0.87
N THR A 336 6.69 1.10 1.43
CA THR A 336 6.58 2.35 0.67
C THR A 336 7.93 2.75 0.10
N ASP A 337 8.98 2.71 0.92
CA ASP A 337 10.30 3.27 0.58
C ASP A 337 11.03 2.45 -0.49
N LEU A 338 10.95 1.11 -0.42
CA LEU A 338 11.69 0.24 -1.34
C LEU A 338 10.86 -0.32 -2.51
N PHE A 339 9.55 -0.52 -2.34
CA PHE A 339 8.75 -1.25 -3.32
C PHE A 339 7.74 -0.37 -4.06
N MET A 340 7.07 0.57 -3.38
CA MET A 340 6.03 1.39 -3.99
C MET A 340 6.56 2.72 -4.55
N LEU A 341 7.59 3.30 -3.92
CA LEU A 341 8.09 4.64 -4.24
C LEU A 341 8.46 4.80 -5.72
N SER A 342 9.11 3.79 -6.31
CA SER A 342 9.55 3.84 -7.71
C SER A 342 8.40 4.12 -8.68
N PHE A 343 7.21 3.53 -8.46
CA PHE A 343 6.04 3.84 -9.27
C PHE A 343 5.74 5.35 -9.25
N PHE A 344 5.67 5.93 -8.05
CA PHE A 344 5.36 7.36 -7.92
C PHE A 344 6.47 8.27 -8.43
N LEU A 345 7.74 7.90 -8.24
CA LEU A 345 8.88 8.68 -8.74
C LEU A 345 8.81 8.93 -10.24
N TYR A 346 8.44 7.91 -10.99
CA TYR A 346 8.46 7.97 -12.45
C TYR A 346 7.10 8.24 -13.08
N THR A 347 6.03 8.31 -12.30
CA THR A 347 4.68 8.63 -12.81
C THR A 347 4.04 9.85 -12.14
N HIS A 348 4.38 10.15 -10.89
CA HIS A 348 3.77 11.24 -10.12
C HIS A 348 4.73 11.78 -9.04
N PRO A 349 5.77 12.53 -9.41
CA PRO A 349 6.82 12.97 -8.50
C PRO A 349 6.34 13.75 -7.28
N GLU A 350 5.19 14.47 -7.39
CA GLU A 350 4.58 15.17 -6.25
C GLU A 350 4.11 14.21 -5.16
N ALA A 351 3.52 13.07 -5.55
CA ALA A 351 3.17 12.02 -4.60
C ALA A 351 4.42 11.40 -3.96
N ALA A 352 5.45 11.12 -4.75
CA ALA A 352 6.72 10.64 -4.23
C ALA A 352 7.36 11.63 -3.24
N LYS A 353 7.28 12.93 -3.52
CA LYS A 353 7.73 13.99 -2.60
C LYS A 353 6.97 13.94 -1.28
N SER A 354 5.66 13.86 -1.33
CA SER A 354 4.79 13.78 -0.14
C SER A 354 5.18 12.60 0.76
N LEU A 355 5.41 11.42 0.16
CA LEU A 355 5.84 10.21 0.89
C LEU A 355 7.22 10.39 1.54
N MET A 356 8.17 11.04 0.87
CA MET A 356 9.49 11.30 1.42
C MET A 356 9.48 12.42 2.48
N GLU A 357 8.63 13.44 2.32
CA GLU A 357 8.43 14.49 3.33
C GLU A 357 7.84 13.92 4.63
N TYR A 358 7.01 12.88 4.57
CA TYR A 358 6.58 12.15 5.77
C TYR A 358 7.78 11.64 6.58
N ARG A 359 8.79 11.05 5.93
CA ARG A 359 10.01 10.56 6.60
C ARG A 359 10.86 11.71 7.18
N VAL A 360 10.95 12.84 6.48
CA VAL A 360 11.60 14.05 7.03
C VAL A 360 10.84 14.55 8.26
N ARG A 361 9.52 14.61 8.19
CA ARG A 361 8.65 15.09 9.27
C ARG A 361 8.74 14.24 10.53
N THR A 362 8.92 12.93 10.38
CA THR A 362 9.04 11.99 11.51
C THR A 362 10.47 11.84 12.05
N LEU A 363 11.45 12.56 11.52
CA LEU A 363 12.83 12.54 11.99
C LEU A 363 12.97 12.86 13.52
N PRO A 364 12.25 13.84 14.10
CA PRO A 364 12.31 14.08 15.54
C PRO A 364 11.91 12.84 16.36
N GLN A 365 10.87 12.12 15.94
CA GLN A 365 10.45 10.89 16.60
C GLN A 365 11.45 9.76 16.39
N ALA A 366 12.08 9.66 15.20
CA ALA A 366 13.16 8.70 14.97
C ALA A 366 14.37 8.93 15.89
N LYS A 367 14.68 10.18 16.24
CA LYS A 367 15.69 10.50 17.27
C LYS A 367 15.29 10.02 18.67
N GLU A 368 14.02 10.18 19.05
CA GLU A 368 13.53 9.65 20.32
C GLU A 368 13.52 8.11 20.33
N ASN A 369 13.23 7.47 19.20
CA ASN A 369 13.32 6.01 19.07
C ASN A 369 14.77 5.51 19.26
N ALA A 370 15.77 6.20 18.69
CA ALA A 370 17.19 5.88 18.91
C ALA A 370 17.58 6.04 20.39
N LYS A 371 17.17 7.13 21.03
CA LYS A 371 17.42 7.43 22.42
C LYS A 371 16.82 6.39 23.37
N LYS A 372 15.61 5.89 23.09
CA LYS A 372 14.98 4.79 23.85
C LYS A 372 15.83 3.51 23.83
N MET A 373 16.61 3.31 22.77
CA MET A 373 17.57 2.20 22.63
C MET A 373 18.98 2.55 23.12
N ASN A 374 19.17 3.70 23.78
CA ASN A 374 20.46 4.24 24.21
C ASN A 374 21.47 4.44 23.07
N ASN A 375 20.99 4.79 21.88
CA ASN A 375 21.81 5.13 20.73
C ASN A 375 21.73 6.63 20.40
N ALA A 376 22.75 7.15 19.73
CA ALA A 376 22.75 8.48 19.15
C ALA A 376 21.97 8.51 17.82
N GLY A 377 21.75 9.73 17.30
CA GLY A 377 21.17 9.92 15.98
C GLY A 377 19.69 9.56 15.89
N ALA A 378 19.27 9.03 14.73
CA ALA A 378 17.88 8.70 14.44
C ALA A 378 17.72 7.25 13.98
N ARG A 379 16.79 6.52 14.63
CA ARG A 379 16.36 5.18 14.28
C ARG A 379 14.90 5.23 13.83
N TYR A 380 14.64 5.01 12.57
CA TYR A 380 13.28 4.85 12.08
C TYR A 380 12.69 3.53 12.58
N PRO A 381 11.40 3.52 12.99
CA PRO A 381 10.77 2.31 13.52
C PRO A 381 10.48 1.29 12.43
N TRP A 382 10.37 0.02 12.80
CA TRP A 382 9.94 -1.03 11.88
C TRP A 382 8.51 -0.83 11.42
N MET A 383 7.60 -0.65 12.38
CA MET A 383 6.20 -0.32 12.14
C MET A 383 5.91 1.08 12.68
N THR A 384 5.22 1.91 11.93
CA THR A 384 4.86 3.24 12.41
C THR A 384 3.49 3.68 11.93
N SER A 385 2.89 4.63 12.63
CA SER A 385 1.67 5.31 12.23
C SER A 385 1.95 6.78 11.88
N PHE A 386 0.98 7.65 12.02
CA PHE A 386 1.07 9.07 11.64
C PHE A 386 2.13 9.88 12.41
N ASP A 387 2.55 9.44 13.59
CA ASP A 387 3.44 10.19 14.50
C ASP A 387 4.92 9.77 14.43
N GLY A 388 5.24 8.67 13.74
CA GLY A 388 6.61 8.15 13.65
C GLY A 388 7.08 7.31 14.84
N SER A 389 6.20 6.98 15.81
CA SER A 389 6.52 6.09 16.91
C SER A 389 6.56 4.62 16.50
N GLU A 390 7.33 3.80 17.24
CA GLU A 390 7.36 2.35 17.02
C GLU A 390 6.05 1.70 17.47
N GLN A 391 5.40 1.01 16.56
CA GLN A 391 4.13 0.30 16.76
C GLN A 391 4.28 -1.22 16.81
N CYS A 392 5.50 -1.75 16.58
CA CYS A 392 5.77 -3.17 16.68
C CYS A 392 5.89 -3.60 18.14
N GLU A 393 5.00 -4.48 18.56
CA GLU A 393 4.93 -4.95 19.95
C GLU A 393 5.79 -6.20 20.17
N SER A 394 6.17 -6.88 19.10
CA SER A 394 7.10 -8.01 19.15
C SER A 394 8.51 -7.49 19.38
N TRP A 395 9.07 -7.77 20.56
CA TRP A 395 10.39 -7.27 20.95
C TRP A 395 11.49 -7.70 19.97
N ASP A 396 11.50 -8.94 19.58
CA ASP A 396 12.52 -9.52 18.70
C ASP A 396 12.49 -8.90 17.30
N ILE A 397 11.31 -8.59 16.77
CA ILE A 397 11.12 -7.91 15.47
C ILE A 397 11.40 -6.44 15.61
N GLY A 398 10.68 -5.73 16.47
CA GLY A 398 10.79 -4.27 16.62
C GLY A 398 12.18 -3.79 17.00
N ALA A 399 12.99 -4.60 17.72
CA ALA A 399 14.34 -4.24 18.12
C ALA A 399 15.42 -4.64 17.09
N SER A 400 15.17 -5.62 16.22
CA SER A 400 16.19 -6.19 15.33
C SER A 400 16.01 -5.85 13.83
N GLU A 401 14.78 -5.51 13.40
CA GLU A 401 14.51 -5.03 12.03
C GLU A 401 14.96 -3.56 11.89
N LEU A 402 16.25 -3.38 11.70
CA LEU A 402 16.89 -2.06 11.71
C LEU A 402 17.10 -1.49 10.31
N HIS A 403 17.09 -2.33 9.28
CA HIS A 403 17.48 -1.94 7.92
C HIS A 403 16.64 -0.80 7.34
N ILE A 404 15.36 -0.66 7.74
CA ILE A 404 14.51 0.47 7.35
C ILE A 404 15.18 1.84 7.61
N THR A 405 16.03 1.93 8.64
CA THR A 405 16.79 3.15 8.97
C THR A 405 17.82 3.51 7.88
N ALA A 406 18.27 2.55 7.06
CA ALA A 406 19.15 2.79 5.91
C ALA A 406 18.37 2.80 4.59
N ASP A 407 17.22 2.12 4.51
CA ASP A 407 16.36 2.08 3.32
C ASP A 407 15.75 3.46 3.02
N ILE A 408 15.40 4.22 4.06
CA ILE A 408 14.84 5.58 3.92
C ILE A 408 15.84 6.55 3.29
N PRO A 409 17.11 6.68 3.73
CA PRO A 409 18.13 7.44 3.02
C PRO A 409 18.32 7.01 1.57
N PHE A 410 18.27 5.70 1.27
CA PHE A 410 18.33 5.20 -0.09
C PHE A 410 17.15 5.70 -0.93
N ALA A 411 15.93 5.59 -0.42
CA ALA A 411 14.71 6.08 -1.07
C ALA A 411 14.74 7.60 -1.32
N MET A 412 15.20 8.38 -0.35
CA MET A 412 15.37 9.84 -0.50
C MET A 412 16.41 10.20 -1.56
N GLN A 413 17.50 9.42 -1.66
CA GLN A 413 18.50 9.62 -2.71
C GLN A 413 17.91 9.29 -4.10
N GLN A 414 17.13 8.19 -4.22
CA GLN A 414 16.42 7.88 -5.47
C GLN A 414 15.47 9.01 -5.88
N TYR A 415 14.75 9.60 -4.91
CA TYR A 415 13.90 10.76 -5.19
C TYR A 415 14.71 11.94 -5.74
N PHE A 416 15.83 12.28 -5.11
CA PHE A 416 16.71 13.36 -5.60
C PHE A 416 17.29 13.06 -6.98
N ASP A 417 17.75 11.83 -7.21
CA ASP A 417 18.32 11.43 -8.50
C ASP A 417 17.30 11.54 -9.64
N ALA A 418 16.04 11.17 -9.37
CA ALA A 418 14.96 11.20 -10.35
C ALA A 418 14.41 12.62 -10.60
N THR A 419 14.45 13.51 -9.62
CA THR A 419 13.79 14.82 -9.70
C THR A 419 14.75 15.99 -9.80
N GLY A 420 15.93 15.90 -9.19
CA GLY A 420 16.84 17.03 -9.01
C GLY A 420 16.34 18.08 -8.02
N ASP A 421 15.37 17.75 -7.14
CA ASP A 421 14.82 18.68 -6.15
C ASP A 421 15.84 19.02 -5.05
N GLU A 422 16.61 20.06 -5.28
CA GLU A 422 17.63 20.56 -4.36
C GLU A 422 17.07 21.01 -3.01
N ASN A 423 15.86 21.54 -2.98
CA ASN A 423 15.22 21.99 -1.73
C ASN A 423 14.88 20.79 -0.84
N PHE A 424 14.36 19.73 -1.41
CA PHE A 424 14.14 18.48 -0.69
C PHE A 424 15.46 17.83 -0.28
N HIS A 425 16.46 17.79 -1.17
CA HIS A 425 17.76 17.18 -0.88
C HIS A 425 18.46 17.83 0.32
N LEU A 426 18.33 19.15 0.48
CA LEU A 426 18.83 19.86 1.67
C LEU A 426 18.14 19.41 2.97
N GLN A 427 16.90 18.96 2.91
CA GLN A 427 16.21 18.38 4.08
C GLN A 427 16.64 16.93 4.30
N ALA A 428 16.75 16.15 3.23
CA ALA A 428 17.21 14.76 3.27
C ALA A 428 18.64 14.63 3.86
N MET A 429 19.52 15.60 3.64
CA MET A 429 20.88 15.59 4.23
C MET A 429 20.88 15.50 5.75
N GLU A 430 19.92 16.11 6.45
CA GLU A 430 19.80 15.97 7.90
C GLU A 430 19.41 14.53 8.28
N VAL A 431 18.52 13.91 7.52
CA VAL A 431 18.16 12.50 7.72
C VAL A 431 19.38 11.60 7.51
N TYR A 432 20.17 11.80 6.43
CA TYR A 432 21.38 11.02 6.16
C TYR A 432 22.39 11.10 7.32
N ILE A 433 22.58 12.29 7.87
CA ILE A 433 23.52 12.54 8.97
C ILE A 433 23.03 11.87 10.26
N GLU A 434 21.76 12.06 10.60
CA GLU A 434 21.23 11.54 11.87
C GLU A 434 21.12 10.00 11.86
N THR A 435 20.81 9.40 10.72
CA THR A 435 20.84 7.95 10.57
C THR A 435 22.26 7.40 10.59
N ALA A 436 23.25 8.11 10.02
CA ALA A 436 24.66 7.74 10.12
C ALA A 436 25.17 7.78 11.58
N ARG A 437 24.73 8.76 12.38
CA ARG A 437 24.98 8.83 13.82
C ARG A 437 24.44 7.62 14.55
N PHE A 438 23.21 7.18 14.18
CA PHE A 438 22.65 5.97 14.75
C PHE A 438 23.52 4.75 14.42
N TRP A 439 23.88 4.55 13.15
CA TRP A 439 24.70 3.41 12.75
C TRP A 439 26.04 3.37 13.45
N TYR A 440 26.71 4.51 13.56
CA TYR A 440 27.99 4.60 14.28
C TYR A 440 27.85 4.22 15.76
N SER A 441 26.78 4.64 16.41
CA SER A 441 26.53 4.30 17.82
C SER A 441 26.01 2.87 18.02
N ARG A 442 25.42 2.24 16.97
CA ARG A 442 24.81 0.90 17.03
C ARG A 442 25.78 -0.22 16.68
N CYS A 443 26.75 0.04 15.81
CA CYS A 443 27.80 -0.92 15.45
C CYS A 443 28.82 -1.08 16.56
N ILE A 444 29.44 -2.25 16.62
CA ILE A 444 30.58 -2.52 17.50
C ILE A 444 31.86 -2.28 16.69
N ILE A 445 32.69 -1.36 17.17
CA ILE A 445 34.00 -1.06 16.55
C ILE A 445 35.06 -1.71 17.43
N HIS A 446 35.85 -2.61 16.83
CA HIS A 446 36.90 -3.34 17.53
C HIS A 446 38.22 -2.56 17.56
N PRO A 447 39.14 -2.91 18.51
CA PRO A 447 40.43 -2.23 18.63
C PRO A 447 41.32 -2.31 17.38
N ASP A 448 41.14 -3.31 16.53
CA ASP A 448 41.85 -3.47 15.25
C ASP A 448 41.22 -2.66 14.10
N GLY A 449 40.14 -1.95 14.39
CA GLY A 449 39.40 -1.12 13.43
C GLY A 449 38.30 -1.85 12.67
N SER A 450 38.16 -3.17 12.79
CA SER A 450 37.03 -3.90 12.21
C SER A 450 35.71 -3.53 12.88
N ALA A 451 34.59 -3.69 12.19
CA ALA A 451 33.29 -3.32 12.70
C ALA A 451 32.22 -4.38 12.37
N ASP A 452 31.38 -4.66 13.37
CA ASP A 452 30.28 -5.61 13.29
C ASP A 452 28.92 -4.94 13.63
N LEU A 453 27.87 -5.35 12.93
CA LEU A 453 26.48 -5.12 13.30
C LEU A 453 25.88 -6.43 13.84
N MET A 454 25.83 -6.55 15.15
CA MET A 454 25.33 -7.75 15.82
C MET A 454 23.86 -7.61 16.20
N PHE A 455 23.16 -8.76 16.33
CA PHE A 455 21.77 -8.84 16.79
C PHE A 455 20.81 -8.02 15.94
N CYS A 456 20.83 -8.26 14.62
CA CYS A 456 19.93 -7.66 13.65
C CYS A 456 19.19 -8.75 12.86
N LYS A 457 18.12 -8.35 12.18
CA LYS A 457 17.48 -9.12 11.11
C LYS A 457 17.71 -8.40 9.79
N GLY A 458 17.69 -9.16 8.70
CA GLY A 458 17.57 -8.64 7.35
C GLY A 458 16.15 -8.78 6.81
N PRO A 459 15.93 -8.48 5.54
CA PRO A 459 14.65 -8.67 4.86
C PRO A 459 14.08 -10.09 4.96
N ASP A 460 14.93 -11.10 5.09
CA ASP A 460 14.50 -12.48 5.35
C ASP A 460 14.12 -12.67 6.82
N GLU A 461 12.83 -12.70 7.10
CA GLU A 461 12.33 -12.86 8.46
C GLU A 461 12.61 -14.26 9.07
N TYR A 462 12.96 -15.27 8.27
CA TYR A 462 13.35 -16.60 8.77
C TYR A 462 14.78 -16.65 9.29
N CYS A 463 15.62 -15.64 9.02
CA CYS A 463 17.00 -15.63 9.52
C CYS A 463 17.11 -15.54 11.06
N GLY A 464 16.01 -15.31 11.76
CA GLY A 464 16.07 -15.06 13.20
C GLY A 464 16.81 -13.78 13.55
N ILE A 465 17.34 -13.66 14.77
CA ILE A 465 18.26 -12.60 15.17
C ILE A 465 19.66 -13.09 14.82
N THR A 466 20.35 -12.40 13.92
CA THR A 466 21.66 -12.80 13.39
C THR A 466 22.70 -11.68 13.53
N ASN A 467 23.88 -11.88 12.98
CA ASN A 467 24.97 -10.91 12.96
C ASN A 467 25.40 -10.62 11.54
N ASN A 468 25.71 -9.37 11.27
CA ASN A 468 26.28 -8.92 10.01
C ASN A 468 25.44 -9.35 8.80
N ASN A 469 24.11 -9.12 8.87
CA ASN A 469 23.27 -9.34 7.71
C ASN A 469 23.79 -8.50 6.53
N LEU A 470 23.99 -9.15 5.38
CA LEU A 470 24.63 -8.54 4.21
C LEU A 470 23.81 -7.37 3.66
N PHE A 471 22.49 -7.54 3.54
CA PHE A 471 21.58 -6.48 3.08
C PHE A 471 21.74 -5.26 3.96
N THR A 472 21.54 -5.42 5.27
CA THR A 472 21.61 -4.33 6.25
C THR A 472 22.97 -3.65 6.20
N ASN A 473 24.07 -4.39 6.24
CA ASN A 473 25.40 -3.81 6.26
C ASN A 473 25.76 -3.03 4.97
N CYS A 474 25.32 -3.52 3.80
CA CYS A 474 25.52 -2.80 2.54
C CYS A 474 24.67 -1.52 2.46
N MET A 475 23.43 -1.56 2.94
CA MET A 475 22.57 -0.37 3.01
C MET A 475 23.10 0.66 4.02
N VAL A 476 23.67 0.21 5.14
CA VAL A 476 24.37 1.07 6.11
C VAL A 476 25.58 1.75 5.45
N LYS A 477 26.41 1.01 4.71
CA LYS A 477 27.54 1.61 3.99
C LYS A 477 27.08 2.67 2.98
N PHE A 478 25.97 2.40 2.27
CA PHE A 478 25.37 3.37 1.36
C PHE A 478 24.90 4.63 2.09
N ASN A 479 24.21 4.49 3.23
CA ASN A 479 23.77 5.62 4.05
C ASN A 479 24.98 6.43 4.60
N LEU A 480 26.05 5.77 5.05
CA LEU A 480 27.28 6.45 5.48
C LEU A 480 27.91 7.27 4.36
N ASP A 481 27.96 6.73 3.13
CA ASP A 481 28.40 7.47 1.95
C ASP A 481 27.58 8.73 1.69
N LEU A 482 26.24 8.65 1.82
CA LEU A 482 25.35 9.79 1.68
C LEU A 482 25.64 10.84 2.78
N ALA A 483 25.79 10.41 4.02
CA ALA A 483 26.07 11.30 5.15
C ALA A 483 27.41 12.03 4.99
N ILE A 484 28.45 11.32 4.55
CA ILE A 484 29.78 11.89 4.28
C ILE A 484 29.67 12.97 3.18
N LYS A 485 29.04 12.64 2.06
CA LYS A 485 28.82 13.58 0.95
C LYS A 485 27.99 14.79 1.39
N ALA A 486 26.95 14.57 2.20
CA ALA A 486 26.11 15.62 2.76
C ALA A 486 26.91 16.54 3.69
N ALA A 487 27.74 16.00 4.60
CA ALA A 487 28.57 16.77 5.50
C ALA A 487 29.58 17.66 4.73
N LEU A 488 30.26 17.11 3.72
CA LEU A 488 31.19 17.85 2.87
C LEU A 488 30.47 19.00 2.13
N ARG A 489 29.35 18.71 1.51
CA ARG A 489 28.54 19.71 0.81
C ARG A 489 28.02 20.80 1.73
N LEU A 490 27.51 20.44 2.92
CA LEU A 490 27.05 21.40 3.91
C LEU A 490 28.19 22.31 4.38
N ARG A 491 29.39 21.75 4.61
CA ARG A 491 30.58 22.53 4.99
C ARG A 491 30.92 23.59 3.94
N GLU A 492 30.92 23.21 2.68
CA GLU A 492 31.32 24.09 1.55
C GLU A 492 30.23 25.11 1.20
N ALA A 493 28.98 24.66 1.00
CA ALA A 493 27.91 25.46 0.46
C ALA A 493 26.95 26.04 1.51
N TYR A 494 26.83 25.42 2.68
CA TYR A 494 25.84 25.77 3.71
C TYR A 494 26.44 25.77 5.13
N PRO A 495 27.50 26.55 5.43
CA PRO A 495 28.27 26.49 6.69
C PRO A 495 27.41 26.73 7.94
N ASN A 496 26.34 27.53 7.85
CA ASN A 496 25.42 27.75 8.94
C ASN A 496 24.63 26.48 9.31
N ARG A 497 24.25 25.67 8.32
CA ARG A 497 23.59 24.36 8.56
C ARG A 497 24.59 23.35 9.11
N TYR A 498 25.81 23.32 8.57
CA TYR A 498 26.89 22.49 9.11
C TYR A 498 27.11 22.74 10.61
N SER A 499 27.21 24.01 11.00
CA SER A 499 27.38 24.42 12.41
C SER A 499 26.14 24.09 13.26
N LYS A 500 24.92 24.28 12.72
CA LYS A 500 23.68 23.97 13.42
C LYS A 500 23.56 22.46 13.74
N LEU A 501 24.03 21.61 12.84
CA LEU A 501 24.07 20.16 13.04
C LEU A 501 25.26 19.71 13.93
N SER A 502 26.09 20.64 14.37
CA SER A 502 27.28 20.36 15.21
C SER A 502 28.24 19.33 14.61
N LEU A 503 28.36 19.34 13.26
CA LEU A 503 29.25 18.45 12.54
C LEU A 503 30.72 18.84 12.80
N CYS A 504 31.59 17.82 12.85
CA CYS A 504 33.04 17.99 12.93
C CYS A 504 33.79 16.98 12.06
N ASP A 505 35.04 17.25 11.76
CA ASP A 505 35.85 16.40 10.87
C ASP A 505 36.11 15.01 11.49
N GLU A 506 36.22 14.92 12.81
CA GLU A 506 36.40 13.66 13.54
C GLU A 506 35.19 12.74 13.34
N GLU A 507 33.95 13.28 13.36
CA GLU A 507 32.74 12.53 13.13
C GLU A 507 32.67 12.00 11.69
N VAL A 508 33.00 12.82 10.71
CA VAL A 508 33.05 12.41 9.30
C VAL A 508 34.11 11.32 9.05
N LEU A 509 35.28 11.44 9.67
CA LEU A 509 36.34 10.43 9.62
C LEU A 509 35.91 9.11 10.27
N ALA A 510 35.16 9.18 11.36
CA ALA A 510 34.59 7.99 12.01
C ALA A 510 33.59 7.26 11.10
N TRP A 511 32.75 8.00 10.36
CA TRP A 511 31.86 7.40 9.36
C TRP A 511 32.61 6.76 8.18
N HIS A 512 33.70 7.39 7.72
CA HIS A 512 34.58 6.76 6.70
C HIS A 512 35.15 5.43 7.23
N SER A 513 35.66 5.42 8.46
CA SER A 513 36.21 4.21 9.06
C SER A 513 35.17 3.10 9.19
N LEU A 514 33.96 3.44 9.71
CA LEU A 514 32.88 2.45 9.84
C LEU A 514 32.46 1.89 8.47
N ARG A 515 32.24 2.76 7.45
CA ARG A 515 31.89 2.35 6.11
C ARG A 515 32.89 1.34 5.52
N ASP A 516 34.17 1.62 5.67
CA ASP A 516 35.23 0.81 5.04
C ASP A 516 35.42 -0.53 5.76
N ASN A 517 35.17 -0.58 7.07
CA ASN A 517 35.46 -1.74 7.91
C ASN A 517 34.24 -2.54 8.37
N LEU A 518 33.00 -2.07 8.10
CA LEU A 518 31.81 -2.85 8.40
C LEU A 518 31.78 -4.11 7.56
N LYS A 519 31.56 -5.24 8.19
CA LYS A 519 31.70 -6.56 7.60
C LYS A 519 30.66 -6.84 6.50
N GLU A 520 31.12 -7.45 5.40
CA GLU A 520 30.27 -8.07 4.36
C GLU A 520 30.51 -9.58 4.39
N CYS A 521 29.45 -10.34 4.70
CA CYS A 521 29.58 -11.78 4.89
C CYS A 521 29.91 -12.50 3.59
N ARG A 522 30.99 -13.29 3.61
CA ARG A 522 31.39 -14.19 2.51
C ARG A 522 31.78 -15.55 3.08
N ASP A 523 31.48 -16.57 2.32
CA ASP A 523 31.94 -17.93 2.59
C ASP A 523 33.48 -17.98 2.47
N PRO A 524 34.20 -18.41 3.51
CA PRO A 524 35.65 -18.39 3.52
C PRO A 524 36.29 -19.38 2.55
N GLN A 525 35.57 -20.38 2.04
CA GLN A 525 36.07 -21.39 1.13
C GLN A 525 35.84 -21.00 -0.33
N THR A 526 34.63 -20.49 -0.64
CA THR A 526 34.23 -20.17 -2.01
C THR A 526 34.36 -18.70 -2.37
N GLY A 527 34.42 -17.80 -1.36
CA GLY A 527 34.42 -16.36 -1.56
C GLY A 527 33.04 -15.80 -1.93
N ARG A 528 32.00 -16.65 -2.05
CA ARG A 528 30.63 -16.24 -2.39
C ARG A 528 30.00 -15.45 -1.23
N TYR A 529 29.10 -14.52 -1.54
CA TYR A 529 28.36 -13.78 -0.53
C TYR A 529 27.40 -14.70 0.25
N LEU A 530 27.25 -14.39 1.53
CA LEU A 530 26.30 -15.05 2.44
C LEU A 530 25.31 -14.01 2.97
N PRO A 531 24.06 -14.41 3.26
CA PRO A 531 23.04 -13.49 3.83
C PRO A 531 23.47 -12.94 5.19
N ASP A 532 24.15 -13.76 6.01
CA ASP A 532 24.65 -13.42 7.34
C ASP A 532 25.71 -14.44 7.82
N GLU A 533 26.25 -14.25 9.02
CA GLU A 533 27.27 -15.12 9.62
C GLU A 533 26.78 -16.50 10.05
N THR A 534 25.46 -16.70 10.16
CA THR A 534 24.89 -17.93 10.71
C THR A 534 24.42 -18.90 9.64
N PHE A 535 24.08 -18.41 8.45
CA PHE A 535 23.39 -19.17 7.39
C PHE A 535 24.05 -20.54 7.10
N THR A 536 25.37 -20.61 6.95
CA THR A 536 26.08 -21.86 6.67
C THR A 536 26.13 -22.85 7.83
N ARG A 537 25.74 -22.42 9.05
CA ARG A 537 25.67 -23.26 10.25
C ARG A 537 24.29 -23.87 10.48
N LEU A 538 23.29 -23.38 9.74
CA LEU A 538 21.92 -23.88 9.84
C LEU A 538 21.79 -25.25 9.18
N GLU A 539 20.74 -25.98 9.54
CA GLU A 539 20.48 -27.33 9.03
C GLU A 539 19.99 -27.29 7.59
N PRO A 540 20.66 -27.94 6.62
CA PRO A 540 20.14 -28.07 5.27
C PRO A 540 18.82 -28.86 5.27
N VAL A 541 17.86 -28.44 4.43
CA VAL A 541 16.56 -29.11 4.29
C VAL A 541 16.08 -29.07 2.84
N ASP A 542 15.42 -30.13 2.40
CA ASP A 542 14.67 -30.07 1.14
C ASP A 542 13.39 -29.27 1.35
N ILE A 543 13.31 -28.07 0.76
CA ILE A 543 12.16 -27.16 0.91
C ILE A 543 10.83 -27.79 0.48
N LYS A 544 10.85 -28.81 -0.38
CA LYS A 544 9.62 -29.53 -0.77
C LYS A 544 8.94 -30.20 0.41
N THR A 545 9.71 -30.57 1.44
CA THR A 545 9.15 -31.20 2.67
C THR A 545 8.48 -30.20 3.58
N LEU A 546 8.72 -28.90 3.39
CA LEU A 546 8.15 -27.80 4.17
C LEU A 546 6.95 -27.14 3.49
N LYS A 547 6.75 -27.39 2.19
CA LYS A 547 5.64 -26.83 1.41
C LYS A 547 4.42 -27.73 1.50
N THR A 548 3.26 -27.11 1.68
CA THR A 548 1.95 -27.75 1.59
C THR A 548 1.05 -26.96 0.67
N ASP A 549 -0.09 -27.54 0.27
CA ASP A 549 -1.10 -26.85 -0.54
C ASP A 549 -1.90 -25.81 0.26
N ASP A 550 -1.72 -25.76 1.60
CA ASP A 550 -2.55 -25.00 2.53
C ASP A 550 -1.97 -23.60 2.89
N GLY A 551 -0.99 -23.09 2.13
CA GLY A 551 -0.44 -21.74 2.34
C GLY A 551 1.03 -21.73 2.75
N ALA A 552 1.44 -20.66 3.47
CA ALA A 552 2.82 -20.46 3.87
C ALA A 552 3.31 -21.51 4.89
N SER A 553 4.59 -21.85 4.81
CA SER A 553 5.19 -22.91 5.66
C SER A 553 5.05 -22.63 7.15
N TYR A 554 5.05 -21.37 7.59
CA TYR A 554 4.88 -20.99 9.00
C TYR A 554 3.49 -21.29 9.58
N HIS A 555 2.50 -21.64 8.76
CA HIS A 555 1.20 -22.08 9.27
C HIS A 555 1.23 -23.49 9.87
N HIS A 556 2.21 -24.32 9.49
CA HIS A 556 2.30 -25.71 9.92
C HIS A 556 3.69 -26.13 10.44
N VAL A 557 4.72 -25.34 10.17
CA VAL A 557 6.06 -25.50 10.77
C VAL A 557 6.27 -24.36 11.76
N CYS A 558 6.60 -24.69 12.99
CA CYS A 558 6.89 -23.71 14.02
C CYS A 558 7.99 -22.73 13.55
N PHE A 559 7.80 -21.43 13.79
CA PHE A 559 8.72 -20.38 13.35
C PHE A 559 10.14 -20.59 13.89
N ASP A 560 10.27 -21.00 15.17
CA ASP A 560 11.56 -21.39 15.77
C ASP A 560 12.27 -22.49 14.95
N ARG A 561 11.52 -23.44 14.38
CA ARG A 561 12.12 -24.49 13.55
C ARG A 561 12.57 -23.98 12.20
N LEU A 562 11.79 -23.10 11.56
CA LEU A 562 12.16 -22.46 10.29
C LEU A 562 13.46 -21.66 10.43
N GLN A 563 13.65 -20.96 11.54
CA GLN A 563 14.89 -20.20 11.83
C GLN A 563 16.14 -21.06 11.94
N ARG A 564 16.02 -22.37 12.10
CA ARG A 564 17.16 -23.31 12.20
C ARG A 564 17.48 -24.04 10.90
N TYR A 565 16.67 -23.83 9.86
CA TYR A 565 16.93 -24.39 8.53
C TYR A 565 17.63 -23.38 7.62
N GLN A 566 18.37 -23.90 6.62
CA GLN A 566 18.87 -23.09 5.51
C GLN A 566 17.73 -22.80 4.53
N VAL A 567 16.79 -21.98 4.93
CA VAL A 567 15.66 -21.50 4.12
C VAL A 567 15.52 -20.02 4.21
N ILE A 568 14.88 -19.43 3.22
CA ILE A 568 14.62 -17.98 3.09
C ILE A 568 13.12 -17.79 2.88
N LYS A 569 12.50 -16.90 3.67
CA LYS A 569 11.08 -16.54 3.54
C LYS A 569 10.85 -15.76 2.24
N GLN A 570 11.71 -14.78 1.98
CA GLN A 570 11.65 -13.82 0.88
C GLN A 570 13.04 -13.34 0.50
N ALA A 571 13.18 -12.66 -0.65
CA ALA A 571 14.46 -12.15 -1.11
C ALA A 571 15.15 -11.24 -0.07
N ASP A 572 16.41 -11.52 0.22
CA ASP A 572 17.33 -10.73 1.04
C ASP A 572 18.54 -10.33 0.20
N THR A 573 19.52 -11.23 0.03
CA THR A 573 20.70 -10.99 -0.80
C THR A 573 20.35 -10.64 -2.26
N LEU A 574 19.34 -11.30 -2.84
CA LEU A 574 18.88 -11.01 -4.20
C LEU A 574 18.24 -9.61 -4.28
N LEU A 575 17.48 -9.21 -3.26
CA LEU A 575 16.91 -7.87 -3.18
C LEU A 575 18.01 -6.82 -3.10
N LEU A 576 19.01 -7.01 -2.24
CA LEU A 576 20.17 -6.13 -2.15
C LEU A 576 20.83 -5.92 -3.52
N MET A 577 21.09 -7.02 -4.23
CA MET A 577 21.79 -6.98 -5.52
C MET A 577 20.92 -6.32 -6.61
N SER A 578 19.60 -6.37 -6.49
CA SER A 578 18.68 -5.61 -7.36
C SER A 578 18.68 -4.11 -7.05
N ARG A 579 18.83 -3.72 -5.77
CA ARG A 579 18.84 -2.30 -5.36
C ARG A 579 20.21 -1.63 -5.60
N LEU A 580 21.30 -2.37 -5.48
CA LEU A 580 22.67 -1.88 -5.67
C LEU A 580 23.41 -2.66 -6.79
N PRO A 581 22.86 -2.77 -8.02
CA PRO A 581 23.38 -3.67 -9.04
C PRO A 581 24.82 -3.33 -9.47
N LYS A 582 25.24 -2.07 -9.36
CA LYS A 582 26.60 -1.62 -9.71
C LYS A 582 27.67 -2.04 -8.69
N LYS A 583 27.26 -2.42 -7.47
CA LYS A 583 28.17 -2.90 -6.42
C LYS A 583 28.66 -4.32 -6.71
N PHE A 584 27.90 -5.12 -7.45
CA PHE A 584 28.13 -6.55 -7.64
C PHE A 584 28.36 -6.87 -9.12
N THR A 585 29.32 -7.74 -9.40
CA THR A 585 29.56 -8.26 -10.75
C THR A 585 28.40 -9.16 -11.18
N LEU A 586 28.25 -9.39 -12.49
CA LEU A 586 27.23 -10.32 -12.99
C LEU A 586 27.46 -11.75 -12.43
N GLU A 587 28.73 -12.19 -12.34
CA GLU A 587 29.09 -13.49 -11.78
C GLU A 587 28.64 -13.61 -10.32
N GLU A 588 28.89 -12.61 -9.47
CA GLU A 588 28.45 -12.60 -8.07
C GLU A 588 26.93 -12.65 -7.95
N ARG A 589 26.21 -11.94 -8.82
CA ARG A 589 24.73 -11.95 -8.85
C ARG A 589 24.19 -13.32 -9.27
N LEU A 590 24.77 -13.94 -10.30
CA LEU A 590 24.34 -15.28 -10.74
C LEU A 590 24.68 -16.36 -9.70
N ASN A 591 25.83 -16.26 -9.05
CA ASN A 591 26.17 -17.14 -7.93
C ASN A 591 25.17 -17.01 -6.77
N ALA A 592 24.73 -15.79 -6.43
CA ALA A 592 23.73 -15.57 -5.40
C ALA A 592 22.35 -16.17 -5.79
N TRP A 593 21.99 -16.12 -7.08
CA TRP A 593 20.79 -16.79 -7.57
C TRP A 593 20.86 -18.30 -7.40
N GLU A 594 21.99 -18.91 -7.80
CA GLU A 594 22.20 -20.36 -7.65
C GLU A 594 22.15 -20.81 -6.18
N ASP A 595 22.65 -19.99 -5.26
CA ASP A 595 22.74 -20.33 -3.84
C ASP A 595 21.40 -20.09 -3.10
N PHE A 596 20.63 -19.06 -3.43
CA PHE A 596 19.52 -18.60 -2.58
C PHE A 596 18.12 -18.79 -3.17
N GLU A 597 17.95 -18.84 -4.50
CA GLU A 597 16.63 -19.16 -5.08
C GLU A 597 16.16 -20.56 -4.70
N PRO A 598 17.01 -21.61 -4.76
CA PRO A 598 16.58 -22.98 -4.42
C PRO A 598 16.16 -23.18 -2.96
N CYS A 599 16.57 -22.33 -2.04
CA CYS A 599 16.17 -22.41 -0.63
C CYS A 599 15.09 -21.40 -0.24
N CYS A 600 14.56 -20.61 -1.20
CA CYS A 600 13.49 -19.68 -0.94
C CYS A 600 12.12 -20.36 -0.91
N LEU A 601 11.42 -20.23 0.21
CA LEU A 601 10.07 -20.78 0.40
C LEU A 601 9.00 -19.94 -0.30
N HIS A 602 9.27 -18.68 -0.56
CA HIS A 602 8.31 -17.70 -1.11
C HIS A 602 7.05 -17.56 -0.24
N ASP A 603 7.24 -17.56 1.07
CA ASP A 603 6.17 -17.45 2.06
C ASP A 603 5.76 -15.99 2.37
N SER A 604 6.21 -15.06 1.54
CA SER A 604 5.88 -13.63 1.59
C SER A 604 5.42 -13.15 0.23
N THR A 605 4.46 -12.25 0.22
CA THR A 605 3.96 -11.60 -0.99
C THR A 605 4.99 -10.71 -1.68
N LEU A 606 6.01 -10.24 -0.96
CA LEU A 606 7.15 -9.49 -1.51
C LEU A 606 8.07 -10.34 -2.38
N SER A 607 8.07 -11.66 -2.17
CA SER A 607 9.08 -12.55 -2.74
C SER A 607 8.99 -12.66 -4.26
N PHE A 608 7.79 -12.86 -4.82
CA PHE A 608 7.65 -13.13 -6.26
C PHE A 608 8.11 -11.94 -7.12
N ALA A 609 7.68 -10.73 -6.77
CA ALA A 609 8.03 -9.52 -7.52
C ALA A 609 9.54 -9.22 -7.44
N SER A 610 10.16 -9.38 -6.26
CA SER A 610 11.60 -9.18 -6.08
C SER A 610 12.44 -10.20 -6.86
N HIS A 611 12.01 -11.47 -6.89
CA HIS A 611 12.68 -12.49 -7.72
C HIS A 611 12.48 -12.23 -9.22
N ALA A 612 11.31 -11.74 -9.65
CA ALA A 612 11.05 -11.35 -11.03
C ALA A 612 11.98 -10.22 -11.48
N LEU A 613 12.08 -9.16 -10.66
CA LEU A 613 12.97 -8.03 -10.92
C LEU A 613 14.44 -8.49 -11.05
N PHE A 614 14.92 -9.24 -10.04
CA PHE A 614 16.29 -9.74 -10.03
C PHE A 614 16.58 -10.59 -11.28
N ALA A 615 15.70 -11.55 -11.57
CA ALA A 615 15.88 -12.46 -12.71
C ALA A 615 15.90 -11.70 -14.05
N ALA A 616 14.99 -10.73 -14.25
CA ALA A 616 14.96 -9.90 -15.45
C ALA A 616 16.23 -9.05 -15.60
N GLN A 617 16.73 -8.42 -14.55
CA GLN A 617 17.96 -7.63 -14.53
C GLN A 617 19.20 -8.47 -14.87
N ASN A 618 19.17 -9.79 -14.68
CA ASN A 618 20.30 -10.68 -14.86
C ASN A 618 20.15 -11.65 -16.05
N GLY A 619 19.13 -11.44 -16.92
CA GLY A 619 18.93 -12.22 -18.14
C GLY A 619 18.38 -13.64 -17.91
N LEU A 620 17.81 -13.91 -16.72
CA LEU A 620 17.17 -15.19 -16.38
C LEU A 620 15.71 -15.17 -16.81
N GLN A 621 15.45 -15.06 -18.11
CA GLN A 621 14.14 -14.71 -18.69
C GLN A 621 13.01 -15.64 -18.25
N GLU A 622 13.22 -16.97 -18.30
CA GLU A 622 12.20 -17.95 -17.89
C GLU A 622 11.79 -17.78 -16.42
N ALA A 623 12.75 -17.59 -15.54
CA ALA A 623 12.49 -17.35 -14.12
C ALA A 623 11.81 -15.99 -13.90
N ALA A 624 12.25 -14.95 -14.62
CA ALA A 624 11.64 -13.63 -14.57
C ALA A 624 10.15 -13.68 -14.91
N GLU A 625 9.79 -14.31 -16.04
CA GLU A 625 8.40 -14.44 -16.46
C GLU A 625 7.57 -15.28 -15.48
N LYS A 626 8.11 -16.39 -14.98
CA LYS A 626 7.45 -17.27 -14.01
C LYS A 626 7.06 -16.50 -12.73
N TYR A 627 8.01 -15.75 -12.16
CA TYR A 627 7.77 -15.00 -10.93
C TYR A 627 6.95 -13.74 -11.16
N PHE A 628 7.16 -13.06 -12.29
CA PHE A 628 6.37 -11.91 -12.69
C PHE A 628 4.87 -12.23 -12.81
N LYS A 629 4.52 -13.35 -13.45
CA LYS A 629 3.13 -13.78 -13.57
C LYS A 629 2.49 -14.02 -12.19
N LYS A 630 3.22 -14.64 -11.27
CA LYS A 630 2.72 -14.82 -9.90
C LYS A 630 2.51 -13.49 -9.18
N ALA A 631 3.44 -12.55 -9.32
CA ALA A 631 3.33 -11.23 -8.70
C ALA A 631 2.19 -10.41 -9.33
N LEU A 632 2.09 -10.40 -10.67
CA LEU A 632 1.09 -9.64 -11.42
C LEU A 632 -0.35 -10.02 -11.06
N TYR A 633 -0.59 -11.31 -10.86
CA TYR A 633 -1.93 -11.84 -10.55
C TYR A 633 -2.12 -12.16 -9.06
N LEU A 634 -1.22 -11.73 -8.18
CA LEU A 634 -1.20 -12.13 -6.78
C LEU A 634 -2.54 -11.93 -6.09
N ASP A 635 -3.08 -10.73 -6.15
CA ASP A 635 -4.36 -10.38 -5.53
C ASP A 635 -5.56 -10.78 -6.39
N LEU A 636 -5.47 -10.71 -7.71
CA LEU A 636 -6.55 -11.10 -8.63
C LEU A 636 -6.88 -12.60 -8.60
N HIS A 637 -5.90 -13.44 -8.37
CA HIS A 637 -6.07 -14.90 -8.29
C HIS A 637 -5.92 -15.47 -6.87
N GLU A 638 -5.80 -14.60 -5.88
CA GLU A 638 -5.63 -14.98 -4.47
C GLU A 638 -4.51 -16.03 -4.28
N ILE A 639 -3.34 -15.75 -4.87
CA ILE A 639 -2.25 -16.74 -4.98
C ILE A 639 -1.74 -17.16 -3.60
N MET A 640 -1.70 -16.26 -2.64
CA MET A 640 -1.27 -16.54 -1.25
C MET A 640 -2.44 -16.89 -0.33
N ASN A 641 -3.68 -16.98 -0.86
CA ASN A 641 -4.89 -17.32 -0.12
C ASN A 641 -5.19 -16.42 1.10
N ASN A 642 -4.79 -15.16 1.03
CA ASN A 642 -4.96 -14.20 2.13
C ASN A 642 -5.48 -12.82 1.70
N THR A 643 -5.69 -12.54 0.40
CA THR A 643 -6.18 -11.25 -0.09
C THR A 643 -7.55 -10.89 0.51
N GLY A 644 -8.45 -11.85 0.61
CA GLY A 644 -9.76 -11.65 1.26
C GLY A 644 -9.66 -11.31 2.73
N LYS A 645 -8.75 -11.95 3.46
CA LYS A 645 -8.62 -11.87 4.92
C LYS A 645 -7.76 -10.70 5.38
N GLU A 646 -6.83 -10.25 4.56
CA GLU A 646 -5.79 -9.31 4.96
C GLU A 646 -5.74 -8.04 4.10
N GLY A 647 -6.53 -7.95 3.02
CA GLY A 647 -6.48 -6.85 2.07
C GLY A 647 -5.43 -7.02 0.98
N LEU A 648 -5.23 -5.98 0.17
CA LEU A 648 -4.32 -5.99 -0.98
C LEU A 648 -2.85 -5.91 -0.55
N HIS A 649 -1.95 -6.38 -1.43
CA HIS A 649 -0.51 -6.47 -1.17
C HIS A 649 0.27 -5.40 -1.95
N LEU A 650 0.15 -4.14 -1.53
CA LEU A 650 0.62 -2.98 -2.29
C LEU A 650 2.10 -2.98 -2.62
N ALA A 651 2.94 -3.48 -1.74
CA ALA A 651 4.38 -3.60 -2.01
C ALA A 651 4.66 -4.55 -3.17
N CYS A 652 3.92 -5.68 -3.27
CA CYS A 652 4.01 -6.56 -4.43
C CYS A 652 3.56 -5.87 -5.72
N LEU A 653 2.47 -5.07 -5.66
CA LEU A 653 1.97 -4.32 -6.82
C LEU A 653 3.01 -3.30 -7.30
N GLY A 654 3.64 -2.56 -6.37
CA GLY A 654 4.69 -1.59 -6.68
C GLY A 654 5.95 -2.23 -7.25
N GLU A 655 6.39 -3.35 -6.68
CA GLU A 655 7.56 -4.07 -7.18
C GLU A 655 7.29 -4.79 -8.52
N THR A 656 6.02 -5.16 -8.77
CA THR A 656 5.60 -5.67 -10.09
C THR A 656 5.77 -4.59 -11.16
N TRP A 657 5.42 -3.34 -10.85
CA TRP A 657 5.71 -2.20 -11.73
C TRP A 657 7.23 -2.01 -11.92
N SER A 658 8.02 -2.11 -10.85
CA SER A 658 9.48 -2.04 -10.90
C SER A 658 10.08 -3.17 -11.75
N SER A 659 9.49 -4.38 -11.71
CA SER A 659 9.90 -5.50 -12.56
C SER A 659 9.67 -5.22 -14.04
N ILE A 660 8.63 -4.46 -14.41
CA ILE A 660 8.44 -3.99 -15.78
C ILE A 660 9.50 -2.95 -16.11
N PHE A 661 9.63 -1.90 -15.31
CA PHE A 661 10.42 -0.72 -15.64
C PHE A 661 11.94 -0.98 -15.58
N PHE A 662 12.43 -1.50 -14.46
CA PHE A 662 13.86 -1.77 -14.26
C PHE A 662 14.28 -3.17 -14.70
N GLY A 663 13.34 -4.12 -14.75
CA GLY A 663 13.59 -5.49 -15.17
C GLY A 663 13.45 -5.66 -16.70
N PHE A 664 12.22 -5.84 -17.17
CA PHE A 664 11.96 -6.16 -18.59
C PHE A 664 12.28 -5.01 -19.57
N LEU A 665 12.13 -3.76 -19.16
CA LEU A 665 12.55 -2.60 -19.95
C LEU A 665 14.03 -2.27 -19.74
N GLY A 666 14.66 -2.77 -18.67
CA GLY A 666 16.06 -2.55 -18.35
C GLY A 666 16.42 -1.07 -18.22
N ALA A 667 15.53 -0.26 -17.60
CA ALA A 667 15.76 1.16 -17.44
C ALA A 667 17.00 1.46 -16.59
N THR A 668 17.89 2.30 -17.10
CA THR A 668 19.08 2.81 -16.40
C THR A 668 19.21 4.32 -16.57
N PHE A 669 19.71 4.99 -15.52
CA PHE A 669 19.77 6.45 -15.43
C PHE A 669 21.21 6.92 -15.13
N ASP A 670 22.13 6.56 -16.03
CA ASP A 670 23.55 6.92 -15.94
C ASP A 670 23.86 8.18 -16.75
N GLY A 671 23.33 9.32 -16.31
CA GLY A 671 23.48 10.61 -17.00
C GLY A 671 22.16 11.34 -17.18
N ASP A 672 22.14 12.31 -18.10
CA ASP A 672 20.96 13.15 -18.30
C ASP A 672 19.84 12.47 -19.10
N THR A 673 20.18 11.43 -19.86
CA THR A 673 19.21 10.73 -20.73
C THR A 673 19.00 9.30 -20.24
N PRO A 674 17.75 8.88 -20.01
CA PRO A 674 17.43 7.49 -19.68
C PRO A 674 17.80 6.53 -20.82
N VAL A 675 18.32 5.35 -20.47
CA VAL A 675 18.68 4.29 -21.42
C VAL A 675 17.90 3.04 -21.09
N PHE A 676 17.46 2.30 -22.11
CA PHE A 676 16.68 1.08 -21.94
C PHE A 676 17.34 -0.10 -22.69
N SER A 677 17.11 -1.31 -22.18
CA SER A 677 17.57 -2.56 -22.78
C SER A 677 16.41 -3.58 -22.74
N PRO A 678 15.35 -3.37 -23.54
CA PRO A 678 14.09 -4.09 -23.35
C PRO A 678 14.19 -5.56 -23.80
N VAL A 679 13.75 -6.46 -22.91
CA VAL A 679 13.47 -7.88 -23.17
C VAL A 679 12.06 -8.15 -22.62
N LEU A 680 11.06 -7.97 -23.46
CA LEU A 680 9.66 -8.07 -23.04
C LEU A 680 9.25 -9.52 -22.68
N PRO A 681 8.29 -9.71 -21.77
CA PRO A 681 7.72 -11.01 -21.49
C PRO A 681 7.12 -11.68 -22.74
N SER A 682 7.08 -13.00 -22.74
CA SER A 682 6.50 -13.79 -23.82
C SER A 682 5.03 -13.39 -24.07
N GLY A 683 4.69 -13.16 -25.34
CA GLY A 683 3.36 -12.71 -25.76
C GLY A 683 3.18 -11.19 -25.82
N TRP A 684 4.05 -10.39 -25.18
CA TRP A 684 4.02 -8.94 -25.30
C TRP A 684 4.70 -8.51 -26.61
N LYS A 685 3.92 -7.96 -27.54
CA LYS A 685 4.42 -7.55 -28.87
C LYS A 685 4.95 -6.13 -28.88
N ALA A 686 4.31 -5.26 -28.12
CA ALA A 686 4.70 -3.87 -27.96
C ALA A 686 4.32 -3.36 -26.56
N LEU A 687 5.03 -2.32 -26.12
CA LEU A 687 4.73 -1.60 -24.88
C LEU A 687 4.85 -0.10 -25.14
N ARG A 688 3.92 0.67 -24.56
CA ARG A 688 3.98 2.14 -24.50
C ARG A 688 3.70 2.61 -23.09
N MET A 689 4.48 3.59 -22.60
CA MET A 689 4.24 4.24 -21.33
C MET A 689 4.82 5.65 -21.33
N ASN A 690 4.29 6.49 -20.45
CA ASN A 690 4.91 7.77 -20.11
C ASN A 690 5.67 7.60 -18.80
N PHE A 691 6.75 8.37 -18.63
CA PHE A 691 7.50 8.42 -17.39
C PHE A 691 8.17 9.79 -17.21
N TYR A 692 8.44 10.11 -15.95
CA TYR A 692 9.07 11.37 -15.54
C TYR A 692 10.55 11.18 -15.23
N TRP A 693 11.39 12.13 -15.64
CA TRP A 693 12.80 12.18 -15.28
C TRP A 693 13.31 13.62 -15.28
N ARG A 694 13.87 14.10 -14.15
CA ARG A 694 14.50 15.40 -13.96
C ARG A 694 13.72 16.60 -14.53
N GLY A 695 12.46 16.71 -14.15
CA GLY A 695 11.61 17.84 -14.53
C GLY A 695 10.89 17.67 -15.87
N GLU A 696 11.13 16.59 -16.57
CA GLU A 696 10.63 16.34 -17.91
C GLU A 696 9.81 15.06 -17.98
N SER A 697 8.77 15.07 -18.79
CA SER A 697 7.98 13.88 -19.11
C SER A 697 8.42 13.31 -20.45
N TYR A 698 8.54 11.98 -20.48
CA TYR A 698 8.97 11.22 -21.64
C TYR A 698 7.94 10.19 -22.03
N ARG A 699 7.84 9.91 -23.32
CA ARG A 699 7.12 8.75 -23.86
C ARG A 699 8.12 7.71 -24.33
N LEU A 700 7.99 6.51 -23.78
CA LEU A 700 8.72 5.31 -24.21
C LEU A 700 7.79 4.47 -25.08
N MET A 701 8.33 4.01 -26.21
CA MET A 701 7.69 2.99 -27.06
C MET A 701 8.70 1.87 -27.30
N VAL A 702 8.25 0.62 -27.09
CA VAL A 702 9.04 -0.59 -27.33
C VAL A 702 8.29 -1.45 -28.35
N PHE A 703 9.00 -1.88 -29.38
CA PHE A 703 8.49 -2.78 -30.42
C PHE A 703 9.64 -3.64 -30.98
N GLU A 704 9.45 -4.95 -31.07
CA GLU A 704 10.44 -5.91 -31.60
C GLU A 704 11.84 -5.77 -30.95
N GLY A 705 11.90 -5.60 -29.63
CA GLY A 705 13.16 -5.46 -28.89
C GLY A 705 13.90 -4.13 -29.11
N ARG A 706 13.29 -3.18 -29.85
CA ARG A 706 13.80 -1.83 -30.05
C ARG A 706 12.97 -0.84 -29.27
N TYR A 707 13.58 0.28 -28.87
CA TYR A 707 12.86 1.33 -28.21
C TYR A 707 13.07 2.70 -28.85
N SER A 708 12.13 3.59 -28.63
CA SER A 708 12.24 5.03 -28.88
C SER A 708 11.76 5.83 -27.69
N ILE A 709 12.41 6.94 -27.42
CA ILE A 709 12.03 7.91 -26.39
C ILE A 709 11.77 9.26 -27.07
N SER A 710 10.70 9.91 -26.67
CA SER A 710 10.42 11.30 -27.04
C SER A 710 9.98 12.09 -25.81
N ARG A 711 10.44 13.31 -25.68
CA ARG A 711 9.93 14.27 -24.69
C ARG A 711 8.52 14.70 -25.08
N ILE A 712 7.59 14.82 -24.09
CA ILE A 712 6.18 15.17 -24.28
C ILE A 712 5.80 16.44 -23.51
#